data_667a59867c4ed900e28aa9c01c1f58b7
#
_entry.id   667a59867c4ed900e28aa9c01c1f58b7
#
_cell.length_a   1.000
_cell.length_b   1.000
_cell.length_c   1.000
_cell.angle_alpha   90.00
_cell.angle_beta   90.00
_cell.angle_gamma   90.00
#
_symmetry.space_group_name_H-M   'P 1'
#
loop_
_entity.id
_entity.type
_entity.pdbx_description
1 polymer ?
#
loop_
_entity_poly.entity_id
_entity_poly.type
_entity_poly.pdbx_seq_one_letter_code
_entity_poly.pdbx_strand_id
1 'polypeptide(L)'
;MTLETSDLTGDVQGVKPSLNVTVFGISAVVILAVSLASIFAPNTVQSLFDATVTWTSKWFGWFYILLITAAIVFVIVLALTRFGNIKLGPNNSTPDFSTFSWAAMLFAAGIGTSIMFYAIAEPVGQYIAPPTGEGETIEAARQAVTWTLFHYGISGWALYGLVGIALGYFAYRKHDRLTVRSTLRPLLGDKIDGIFGDIIDMFALVGGVFGIAASLGIGVVQLNVGLTIIFGIPQGLVAQIGLVSLSVIMATVSAVSGVDKGVRMLSSINVFLAMFLALWVLITGNTTFLLDALVANVGDFVTQFPVLTLETFPYQRPDEWMNAWTLFFWAWWITWAAFVGMFLARISRGRTIRQFVIGTLTLPFTYVLVWVSIFGNSAIDLIRSGNVEFTKIAYATPEGGLYALLDALPLGKILIAIALFVGVLFYVTSSDSGALVMANLSMRNLPDRQDGVAWLRVFWATLTGALTITMLLAGGISILQQATIVMALPFSFVLILIAAALWKALRSEASKATARTRAITSGLISMSGTAAGRVRLSWQDRLSRTFDAVSPTRAKRALDNRVVPALEAVGTRLQEEGLVSEILIEGSEAHDPDDDRRFLGRASLVVSATPEVMEQLIARLLDVPISGATIDAESFRYVVRMIVMPVPTFGATLSDEDDTTVRLEVRPHGGGQGYDIMNWTADQVAHDVLDHFERWVEYLGATSTVE
;
A
#
# COMPACT_ATOMS: atom_id res chain seq x y z
N MET A 1 34.93 -7.42 -21.05
CA MET A 1 34.20 -6.32 -21.70
C MET A 1 32.86 -6.26 -20.99
N THR A 2 32.83 -5.48 -19.90
CA THR A 2 31.66 -5.29 -19.02
C THR A 2 30.76 -4.26 -19.68
N LEU A 3 29.61 -4.70 -20.19
CA LEU A 3 28.55 -3.80 -20.63
C LEU A 3 27.89 -3.20 -19.37
N GLU A 4 28.01 -1.90 -19.24
CA GLU A 4 27.28 -1.08 -18.31
C GLU A 4 25.77 -1.23 -18.55
N THR A 5 25.07 -1.76 -17.56
CA THR A 5 23.61 -1.76 -17.50
C THR A 5 23.12 -0.41 -16.96
N SER A 6 23.34 0.65 -17.67
CA SER A 6 22.69 1.94 -17.49
C SER A 6 21.77 2.17 -18.70
N ASP A 7 20.52 2.57 -18.43
CA ASP A 7 19.46 3.02 -19.35
C ASP A 7 18.43 1.97 -19.83
N LEU A 8 17.71 1.37 -18.88
CA LEU A 8 16.40 0.76 -19.16
C LEU A 8 15.37 1.10 -18.05
N THR A 9 15.31 2.37 -17.66
CA THR A 9 14.15 2.89 -16.92
C THR A 9 13.61 4.05 -17.74
N GLY A 10 12.45 3.86 -18.34
CA GLY A 10 11.73 4.94 -19.00
C GLY A 10 11.53 6.09 -18.02
N ASP A 11 12.42 7.08 -18.11
CA ASP A 11 12.27 8.37 -17.47
C ASP A 11 11.03 9.03 -18.07
N VAL A 12 9.97 9.14 -17.26
CA VAL A 12 8.88 10.06 -17.55
C VAL A 12 9.50 11.45 -17.57
N GLN A 13 9.86 11.88 -18.79
CA GLN A 13 10.25 13.23 -19.20
C GLN A 13 10.82 14.11 -18.06
N GLY A 14 12.15 14.18 -17.96
CA GLY A 14 12.93 15.38 -17.68
C GLY A 14 12.61 16.32 -16.51
N VAL A 15 11.62 16.04 -15.67
CA VAL A 15 11.24 16.93 -14.56
C VAL A 15 12.00 16.52 -13.31
N LYS A 16 12.97 17.35 -12.93
CA LYS A 16 13.79 17.12 -11.72
C LYS A 16 12.93 17.08 -10.46
N PRO A 17 13.27 16.21 -9.49
CA PRO A 17 12.66 16.25 -8.16
C PRO A 17 12.78 17.66 -7.57
N SER A 18 11.70 18.17 -7.01
CA SER A 18 11.66 19.52 -6.45
C SER A 18 10.88 19.55 -5.14
N LEU A 19 11.18 20.51 -4.29
CA LEU A 19 10.43 20.75 -3.06
C LEU A 19 8.99 21.17 -3.38
N ASN A 20 8.02 20.55 -2.75
CA ASN A 20 6.66 21.06 -2.73
C ASN A 20 6.55 22.15 -1.66
N VAL A 21 6.81 23.40 -2.04
CA VAL A 21 6.85 24.54 -1.11
C VAL A 21 5.55 24.71 -0.34
N THR A 22 4.40 24.45 -0.96
CA THR A 22 3.09 24.57 -0.30
C THR A 22 2.93 23.53 0.80
N VAL A 23 3.14 22.24 0.48
CA VAL A 23 3.01 21.16 1.47
C VAL A 23 4.04 21.32 2.58
N PHE A 24 5.30 21.53 2.22
CA PHE A 24 6.39 21.73 3.19
C PHE A 24 6.14 22.93 4.10
N GLY A 25 5.87 24.10 3.50
CA GLY A 25 5.78 25.36 4.23
C GLY A 25 4.58 25.41 5.19
N ILE A 26 3.39 25.03 4.72
CA ILE A 26 2.19 25.04 5.56
C ILE A 26 2.30 23.99 6.67
N SER A 27 2.75 22.77 6.36
CA SER A 27 2.93 21.74 7.38
C SER A 27 3.96 22.13 8.44
N ALA A 28 5.09 22.71 8.02
CA ALA A 28 6.12 23.18 8.94
C ALA A 28 5.60 24.30 9.85
N VAL A 29 4.85 25.25 9.28
CA VAL A 29 4.25 26.36 10.05
C VAL A 29 3.24 25.84 11.07
N VAL A 30 2.36 24.91 10.70
CA VAL A 30 1.37 24.33 11.62
C VAL A 30 2.07 23.63 12.78
N ILE A 31 3.05 22.77 12.50
CA ILE A 31 3.75 21.99 13.53
C ILE A 31 4.59 22.93 14.43
N LEU A 32 5.27 23.90 13.83
CA LEU A 32 6.04 24.90 14.59
C LEU A 32 5.12 25.77 15.48
N ALA A 33 3.97 26.18 14.97
CA ALA A 33 3.00 26.96 15.74
C ALA A 33 2.48 26.18 16.95
N VAL A 34 2.14 24.89 16.79
CA VAL A 34 1.73 24.02 17.91
C VAL A 34 2.89 23.85 18.90
N SER A 35 4.11 23.60 18.41
CA SER A 35 5.30 23.45 19.27
C SER A 35 5.57 24.71 20.09
N LEU A 36 5.54 25.89 19.46
CA LEU A 36 5.74 27.17 20.17
C LEU A 36 4.60 27.46 21.15
N ALA A 37 3.34 27.24 20.76
CA ALA A 37 2.20 27.37 21.62
C ALA A 37 2.31 26.48 22.87
N SER A 38 2.80 25.23 22.70
CA SER A 38 3.03 24.29 23.82
C SER A 38 4.10 24.78 24.81
N ILE A 39 5.06 25.58 24.34
CA ILE A 39 6.07 26.18 25.23
C ILE A 39 5.51 27.43 25.98
N PHE A 40 4.88 28.34 25.23
CA PHE A 40 4.51 29.67 25.78
C PHE A 40 3.14 29.69 26.45
N ALA A 41 2.26 28.75 26.10
CA ALA A 41 0.90 28.69 26.64
C ALA A 41 0.44 27.23 26.85
N PRO A 42 1.16 26.39 27.64
CA PRO A 42 0.89 24.98 27.80
C PRO A 42 -0.54 24.69 28.27
N ASN A 43 -1.04 25.40 29.25
CA ASN A 43 -2.40 25.24 29.78
C ASN A 43 -3.47 25.52 28.71
N THR A 44 -3.25 26.55 27.87
CA THR A 44 -4.18 26.87 26.77
C THR A 44 -4.17 25.77 25.71
N VAL A 45 -3.00 25.23 25.36
CA VAL A 45 -2.87 24.14 24.41
C VAL A 45 -3.54 22.89 24.95
N GLN A 46 -3.32 22.55 26.22
CA GLN A 46 -3.97 21.40 26.86
C GLN A 46 -5.50 21.56 26.83
N SER A 47 -6.03 22.69 27.28
CA SER A 47 -7.48 22.93 27.29
C SER A 47 -8.09 22.93 25.89
N LEU A 48 -7.35 23.37 24.87
CA LEU A 48 -7.79 23.34 23.48
C LEU A 48 -7.87 21.89 22.98
N PHE A 49 -6.85 21.06 23.25
CA PHE A 49 -6.89 19.66 22.87
C PHE A 49 -7.97 18.88 23.64
N ASP A 50 -8.14 19.10 24.93
CA ASP A 50 -9.21 18.50 25.73
C ASP A 50 -10.59 18.82 25.16
N ALA A 51 -10.86 20.08 24.85
CA ALA A 51 -12.13 20.51 24.25
C ALA A 51 -12.33 19.91 22.84
N THR A 52 -11.27 19.91 22.03
CA THR A 52 -11.34 19.39 20.65
C THR A 52 -11.48 17.88 20.61
N VAL A 53 -10.81 17.15 21.51
CA VAL A 53 -10.97 15.68 21.63
C VAL A 53 -12.38 15.35 22.09
N THR A 54 -12.91 16.06 23.09
CA THR A 54 -14.28 15.87 23.56
C THR A 54 -15.28 16.06 22.41
N TRP A 55 -15.09 17.11 21.61
CA TRP A 55 -15.91 17.37 20.43
C TRP A 55 -15.73 16.26 19.37
N THR A 56 -14.50 15.91 19.02
CA THR A 56 -14.18 14.87 18.01
C THR A 56 -14.74 13.52 18.42
N SER A 57 -14.52 13.12 19.67
CA SER A 57 -15.00 11.86 20.21
C SER A 57 -16.53 11.78 20.20
N LYS A 58 -17.20 12.85 20.59
CA LYS A 58 -18.68 12.94 20.61
C LYS A 58 -19.28 12.83 19.21
N TRP A 59 -18.73 13.56 18.23
CA TRP A 59 -19.33 13.67 16.90
C TRP A 59 -18.78 12.67 15.88
N PHE A 60 -17.52 12.22 16.03
CA PHE A 60 -16.83 11.36 15.09
C PHE A 60 -16.31 10.04 15.69
N GLY A 61 -16.54 9.75 16.97
CA GLY A 61 -16.11 8.48 17.57
C GLY A 61 -16.71 7.26 16.85
N TRP A 62 -18.01 7.30 16.57
CA TRP A 62 -18.67 6.27 15.77
C TRP A 62 -18.08 6.14 14.35
N PHE A 63 -17.66 7.25 13.79
CA PHE A 63 -17.09 7.30 12.45
C PHE A 63 -15.72 6.63 12.39
N TYR A 64 -14.86 6.83 13.38
CA TYR A 64 -13.57 6.12 13.45
C TYR A 64 -13.77 4.60 13.52
N ILE A 65 -14.71 4.14 14.34
CA ILE A 65 -15.05 2.71 14.47
C ILE A 65 -15.54 2.15 13.14
N LEU A 66 -16.48 2.85 12.50
CA LEU A 66 -17.04 2.43 11.22
C LEU A 66 -15.97 2.43 10.10
N LEU A 67 -15.10 3.43 10.06
CA LEU A 67 -14.02 3.54 9.06
C LEU A 67 -13.05 2.35 9.14
N ILE A 68 -12.61 1.99 10.36
CA ILE A 68 -11.73 0.84 10.56
C ILE A 68 -12.43 -0.46 10.13
N THR A 69 -13.66 -0.65 10.56
CA THR A 69 -14.45 -1.83 10.17
C THR A 69 -14.66 -1.91 8.67
N ALA A 70 -15.00 -0.78 8.03
CA ALA A 70 -15.12 -0.71 6.59
C ALA A 70 -13.80 -1.04 5.86
N ALA A 71 -12.66 -0.58 6.39
CA ALA A 71 -11.36 -0.90 5.83
C ALA A 71 -11.04 -2.39 5.93
N ILE A 72 -11.34 -3.03 7.07
CA ILE A 72 -11.20 -4.49 7.26
C ILE A 72 -12.02 -5.24 6.21
N VAL A 73 -13.31 -4.93 6.11
CA VAL A 73 -14.20 -5.57 5.13
C VAL A 73 -13.72 -5.33 3.71
N PHE A 74 -13.33 -4.11 3.39
CA PHE A 74 -12.87 -3.73 2.06
C PHE A 74 -11.64 -4.54 1.61
N VAL A 75 -10.58 -4.62 2.42
CA VAL A 75 -9.37 -5.35 2.04
C VAL A 75 -9.62 -6.86 1.96
N ILE A 76 -10.49 -7.42 2.82
CA ILE A 76 -10.90 -8.82 2.76
C ILE A 76 -11.69 -9.08 1.46
N VAL A 77 -12.64 -8.23 1.11
CA VAL A 77 -13.40 -8.34 -0.16
C VAL A 77 -12.47 -8.28 -1.36
N LEU A 78 -11.49 -7.39 -1.37
CA LEU A 78 -10.49 -7.34 -2.43
C LEU A 78 -9.71 -8.65 -2.55
N ALA A 79 -9.30 -9.25 -1.44
CA ALA A 79 -8.53 -10.49 -1.43
C ALA A 79 -9.34 -11.71 -1.88
N LEU A 80 -10.62 -11.80 -1.49
CA LEU A 80 -11.48 -12.95 -1.78
C LEU A 80 -12.08 -12.93 -3.18
N THR A 81 -12.20 -11.75 -3.79
CA THR A 81 -12.80 -11.58 -5.13
C THR A 81 -11.76 -11.74 -6.25
N ARG A 82 -12.22 -11.54 -7.49
CA ARG A 82 -11.34 -11.51 -8.69
C ARG A 82 -10.24 -10.45 -8.62
N PHE A 83 -10.44 -9.38 -7.87
CA PHE A 83 -9.44 -8.32 -7.66
C PHE A 83 -8.18 -8.84 -6.97
N GLY A 84 -8.31 -9.87 -6.12
CA GLY A 84 -7.18 -10.48 -5.43
C GLY A 84 -6.10 -11.05 -6.35
N ASN A 85 -6.39 -11.34 -7.60
CA ASN A 85 -5.42 -11.86 -8.57
C ASN A 85 -4.64 -10.74 -9.28
N ILE A 86 -5.05 -9.49 -9.14
CA ILE A 86 -4.35 -8.34 -9.75
C ILE A 86 -3.01 -8.16 -9.03
N LYS A 87 -1.93 -7.99 -9.82
CA LYS A 87 -0.59 -7.73 -9.28
C LYS A 87 -0.38 -6.25 -8.98
N LEU A 88 0.36 -5.96 -7.94
CA LEU A 88 0.95 -4.64 -7.66
C LEU A 88 2.14 -4.43 -8.60
N GLY A 89 1.85 -4.19 -9.86
CA GLY A 89 2.79 -4.07 -10.96
C GLY A 89 2.24 -4.65 -12.27
N PRO A 90 3.00 -4.61 -13.36
CA PRO A 90 2.65 -5.24 -14.63
C PRO A 90 2.33 -6.75 -14.47
N ASN A 91 1.54 -7.32 -15.40
CA ASN A 91 1.13 -8.72 -15.31
C ASN A 91 2.31 -9.70 -15.32
N ASN A 92 3.39 -9.37 -16.02
CA ASN A 92 4.63 -10.14 -16.14
C ASN A 92 5.61 -9.88 -14.98
N SER A 93 5.33 -8.93 -14.07
CA SER A 93 6.23 -8.63 -12.96
C SER A 93 6.40 -9.83 -12.02
N THR A 94 7.61 -9.98 -11.52
CA THR A 94 7.96 -10.91 -10.43
C THR A 94 8.17 -10.12 -9.15
N PRO A 95 7.94 -10.72 -7.97
CA PRO A 95 8.21 -10.05 -6.71
C PRO A 95 9.68 -9.64 -6.57
N ASP A 96 9.95 -8.40 -6.13
CA ASP A 96 11.32 -7.90 -5.90
C ASP A 96 12.03 -8.62 -4.74
N PHE A 97 11.26 -9.20 -3.81
CA PHE A 97 11.77 -9.95 -2.65
C PHE A 97 11.26 -11.39 -2.64
N SER A 98 12.10 -12.33 -2.21
CA SER A 98 11.66 -13.70 -1.95
C SER A 98 10.51 -13.72 -0.93
N THR A 99 9.69 -14.77 -0.93
CA THR A 99 8.57 -14.88 0.02
C THR A 99 9.04 -14.86 1.47
N PHE A 100 10.18 -15.51 1.77
CA PHE A 100 10.75 -15.51 3.10
C PHE A 100 11.22 -14.11 3.53
N SER A 101 11.98 -13.40 2.70
CA SER A 101 12.45 -12.05 3.02
C SER A 101 11.29 -11.07 3.19
N TRP A 102 10.27 -11.17 2.34
CA TRP A 102 9.07 -10.36 2.44
C TRP A 102 8.28 -10.64 3.73
N ALA A 103 8.08 -11.92 4.07
CA ALA A 103 7.42 -12.31 5.30
C ALA A 103 8.20 -11.83 6.54
N ALA A 104 9.53 -11.92 6.52
CA ALA A 104 10.37 -11.41 7.60
C ALA A 104 10.27 -9.89 7.76
N MET A 105 10.19 -9.13 6.66
CA MET A 105 9.98 -7.68 6.70
C MET A 105 8.60 -7.31 7.25
N LEU A 106 7.54 -8.03 6.88
CA LEU A 106 6.19 -7.82 7.44
C LEU A 106 6.14 -8.16 8.93
N PHE A 107 6.75 -9.25 9.32
CA PHE A 107 6.85 -9.65 10.72
C PHE A 107 7.59 -8.59 11.55
N ALA A 108 8.75 -8.13 11.06
CA ALA A 108 9.53 -7.09 11.70
C ALA A 108 8.79 -5.74 11.79
N ALA A 109 7.92 -5.43 10.83
CA ALA A 109 7.11 -4.21 10.87
C ALA A 109 6.06 -4.21 11.98
N GLY A 110 5.65 -5.39 12.49
CA GLY A 110 4.77 -5.52 13.64
C GLY A 110 5.43 -5.21 14.99
N ILE A 111 6.75 -5.05 15.01
CA ILE A 111 7.54 -4.87 16.22
C ILE A 111 7.94 -3.39 16.34
N GLY A 112 7.74 -2.81 17.51
CA GLY A 112 8.13 -1.43 17.77
C GLY A 112 8.19 -1.14 19.28
N THR A 113 8.68 0.04 19.66
CA THR A 113 8.74 0.47 21.06
C THR A 113 7.37 0.46 21.73
N SER A 114 6.34 0.85 20.96
CA SER A 114 4.98 0.96 21.46
C SER A 114 4.39 -0.37 21.91
N ILE A 115 4.67 -1.48 21.22
CA ILE A 115 4.16 -2.79 21.65
C ILE A 115 4.84 -3.25 22.94
N MET A 116 6.09 -2.85 23.18
CA MET A 116 6.78 -3.12 24.45
C MET A 116 6.08 -2.42 25.62
N PHE A 117 5.52 -1.25 25.37
CA PHE A 117 4.72 -0.52 26.36
C PHE A 117 3.33 -1.14 26.53
N TYR A 118 2.56 -1.19 25.43
CA TYR A 118 1.14 -1.55 25.49
C TYR A 118 0.87 -3.03 25.76
N ALA A 119 1.82 -3.93 25.47
CA ALA A 119 1.65 -5.36 25.80
C ALA A 119 1.50 -5.65 27.29
N ILE A 120 1.80 -4.68 28.15
CA ILE A 120 1.61 -4.76 29.60
C ILE A 120 0.62 -3.70 30.07
N ALA A 121 0.83 -2.44 29.67
CA ALA A 121 0.02 -1.33 30.12
C ALA A 121 -1.48 -1.52 29.78
N GLU A 122 -1.78 -2.02 28.60
CA GLU A 122 -3.16 -2.21 28.18
C GLU A 122 -3.83 -3.44 28.85
N PRO A 123 -3.25 -4.67 28.83
CA PRO A 123 -3.85 -5.80 29.55
C PRO A 123 -4.04 -5.53 31.06
N VAL A 124 -3.09 -4.85 31.70
CA VAL A 124 -3.21 -4.44 33.10
C VAL A 124 -4.35 -3.43 33.29
N GLY A 125 -4.39 -2.39 32.45
CA GLY A 125 -5.45 -1.39 32.46
C GLY A 125 -6.85 -1.99 32.26
N GLN A 126 -6.97 -2.87 31.27
CA GLN A 126 -8.24 -3.56 30.96
C GLN A 126 -8.64 -4.58 32.05
N TYR A 127 -7.67 -5.21 32.71
CA TYR A 127 -7.95 -6.14 33.79
C TYR A 127 -8.45 -5.44 35.04
N ILE A 128 -7.86 -4.30 35.40
CA ILE A 128 -8.22 -3.54 36.61
C ILE A 128 -9.46 -2.66 36.38
N ALA A 129 -9.55 -2.00 35.21
CA ALA A 129 -10.64 -1.10 34.86
C ALA A 129 -11.16 -1.36 33.44
N PRO A 130 -11.91 -2.47 33.24
CA PRO A 130 -12.48 -2.82 31.94
C PRO A 130 -13.56 -1.81 31.51
N PRO A 131 -13.88 -1.72 30.19
CA PRO A 131 -14.93 -0.83 29.70
C PRO A 131 -16.34 -1.22 30.17
N THR A 132 -16.52 -2.50 30.50
CA THR A 132 -17.79 -3.07 30.99
C THR A 132 -17.53 -4.15 32.06
N GLY A 133 -18.41 -4.25 33.00
CA GLY A 133 -18.29 -5.23 34.10
C GLY A 133 -17.37 -4.78 35.24
N GLU A 134 -17.03 -5.71 36.11
CA GLU A 134 -16.15 -5.47 37.26
C GLU A 134 -14.71 -5.87 36.91
N GLY A 135 -13.77 -5.05 37.35
CA GLY A 135 -12.34 -5.34 37.23
C GLY A 135 -11.89 -6.50 38.15
N GLU A 136 -10.66 -6.97 37.93
CA GLU A 136 -9.99 -8.02 38.71
C GLU A 136 -10.73 -9.38 38.74
N THR A 137 -11.69 -9.60 37.84
CA THR A 137 -12.42 -10.85 37.68
C THR A 137 -11.76 -11.76 36.64
N ILE A 138 -12.17 -13.03 36.57
CA ILE A 138 -11.72 -13.97 35.52
C ILE A 138 -12.16 -13.48 34.15
N GLU A 139 -13.38 -12.94 34.06
CA GLU A 139 -13.90 -12.37 32.82
C GLU A 139 -13.06 -11.17 32.35
N ALA A 140 -12.77 -10.24 33.25
CA ALA A 140 -11.90 -9.10 32.94
C ALA A 140 -10.49 -9.56 32.47
N ALA A 141 -9.91 -10.62 33.06
CA ALA A 141 -8.63 -11.18 32.67
C ALA A 141 -8.64 -11.71 31.21
N ARG A 142 -9.71 -12.43 30.82
CA ARG A 142 -9.89 -12.93 29.44
C ARG A 142 -10.11 -11.80 28.44
N GLN A 143 -10.93 -10.84 28.79
CA GLN A 143 -11.23 -9.70 27.93
C GLN A 143 -10.02 -8.77 27.75
N ALA A 144 -9.19 -8.61 28.78
CA ALA A 144 -8.05 -7.70 28.77
C ALA A 144 -7.08 -7.95 27.61
N VAL A 145 -6.67 -9.20 27.42
CA VAL A 145 -5.78 -9.57 26.31
C VAL A 145 -6.51 -9.47 24.97
N THR A 146 -7.80 -9.82 24.92
CA THR A 146 -8.60 -9.71 23.69
C THR A 146 -8.73 -8.26 23.22
N TRP A 147 -8.95 -7.29 24.13
CA TRP A 147 -8.95 -5.86 23.80
C TRP A 147 -7.61 -5.40 23.21
N THR A 148 -6.51 -5.80 23.84
CA THR A 148 -5.17 -5.44 23.34
C THR A 148 -4.91 -6.04 21.96
N LEU A 149 -5.28 -7.29 21.73
CA LEU A 149 -5.17 -7.93 20.41
C LEU A 149 -6.08 -7.25 19.36
N PHE A 150 -7.25 -6.77 19.77
CA PHE A 150 -8.16 -6.02 18.91
C PHE A 150 -7.57 -4.67 18.50
N HIS A 151 -6.99 -3.94 19.41
CA HIS A 151 -6.40 -2.64 19.14
C HIS A 151 -5.10 -2.74 18.31
N TYR A 152 -4.21 -3.68 18.63
CA TYR A 152 -2.91 -3.84 17.94
C TYR A 152 -2.94 -4.77 16.73
N GLY A 153 -4.03 -5.50 16.54
CA GLY A 153 -4.12 -6.58 15.56
C GLY A 153 -4.59 -6.14 14.18
N ILE A 154 -5.46 -6.97 13.62
CA ILE A 154 -5.97 -6.90 12.25
C ILE A 154 -6.52 -5.50 11.90
N SER A 155 -7.09 -4.78 12.86
CA SER A 155 -7.72 -3.47 12.68
C SER A 155 -6.76 -2.43 12.09
N GLY A 156 -5.61 -2.23 12.71
CA GLY A 156 -4.58 -1.30 12.21
C GLY A 156 -3.96 -1.78 10.89
N TRP A 157 -3.67 -3.08 10.79
CA TRP A 157 -3.05 -3.66 9.60
C TRP A 157 -3.95 -3.63 8.37
N ALA A 158 -5.27 -3.64 8.54
CA ALA A 158 -6.22 -3.46 7.44
C ALA A 158 -6.16 -2.04 6.85
N LEU A 159 -6.03 -0.99 7.68
CA LEU A 159 -5.81 0.38 7.20
C LEU A 159 -4.50 0.51 6.43
N TYR A 160 -3.43 -0.01 6.99
CA TYR A 160 -2.13 -0.02 6.32
C TYR A 160 -2.19 -0.79 5.00
N GLY A 161 -2.92 -1.91 4.99
CA GLY A 161 -3.18 -2.71 3.80
C GLY A 161 -3.94 -1.92 2.73
N LEU A 162 -4.99 -1.20 3.10
CA LEU A 162 -5.74 -0.35 2.18
C LEU A 162 -4.84 0.67 1.48
N VAL A 163 -4.07 1.44 2.25
CA VAL A 163 -3.17 2.46 1.69
C VAL A 163 -2.04 1.83 0.89
N GLY A 164 -1.47 0.72 1.38
CA GLY A 164 -0.40 -0.01 0.69
C GLY A 164 -0.82 -0.59 -0.65
N ILE A 165 -2.04 -1.16 -0.74
CA ILE A 165 -2.61 -1.62 -2.03
C ILE A 165 -2.78 -0.45 -2.97
N ALA A 166 -3.38 0.66 -2.51
CA ALA A 166 -3.62 1.82 -3.34
C ALA A 166 -2.32 2.40 -3.89
N LEU A 167 -1.35 2.67 -3.01
CA LEU A 167 -0.03 3.18 -3.41
C LEU A 167 0.67 2.23 -4.37
N GLY A 168 0.74 0.92 -4.07
CA GLY A 168 1.40 -0.05 -4.92
C GLY A 168 0.69 -0.24 -6.27
N TYR A 169 -0.64 -0.22 -6.29
CA TYR A 169 -1.42 -0.33 -7.51
C TYR A 169 -1.21 0.88 -8.43
N PHE A 170 -1.36 2.10 -7.90
CA PHE A 170 -1.23 3.29 -8.72
C PHE A 170 0.21 3.55 -9.15
N ALA A 171 1.20 3.37 -8.27
CA ALA A 171 2.59 3.58 -8.62
C ALA A 171 3.13 2.52 -9.60
N TYR A 172 2.99 1.24 -9.27
CA TYR A 172 3.68 0.20 -10.03
C TYR A 172 2.88 -0.38 -11.19
N ARG A 173 1.54 -0.29 -11.15
CA ARG A 173 0.69 -0.82 -12.22
C ARG A 173 0.16 0.26 -13.15
N LYS A 174 -0.14 1.45 -12.62
CA LYS A 174 -0.61 2.59 -13.42
C LYS A 174 0.50 3.57 -13.78
N HIS A 175 1.74 3.31 -13.34
CA HIS A 175 2.91 4.16 -13.58
C HIS A 175 2.71 5.61 -13.11
N ASP A 176 1.93 5.79 -12.03
CA ASP A 176 1.79 7.07 -11.35
C ASP A 176 2.85 7.19 -10.23
N ARG A 177 2.95 8.33 -9.59
CA ARG A 177 3.93 8.59 -8.53
C ARG A 177 3.56 7.84 -7.23
N LEU A 178 4.55 7.43 -6.46
CA LEU A 178 4.35 6.79 -5.16
C LEU A 178 4.02 7.86 -4.09
N THR A 179 2.87 8.52 -4.21
CA THR A 179 2.38 9.58 -3.33
C THR A 179 0.91 9.36 -2.97
N VAL A 180 0.47 9.91 -1.83
CA VAL A 180 -0.93 9.74 -1.41
C VAL A 180 -1.88 10.40 -2.41
N ARG A 181 -1.56 11.59 -2.92
CA ARG A 181 -2.37 12.30 -3.91
C ARG A 181 -2.63 11.47 -5.17
N SER A 182 -1.63 10.74 -5.66
CA SER A 182 -1.73 9.93 -6.89
C SER A 182 -2.82 8.87 -6.81
N THR A 183 -3.10 8.35 -5.61
CA THR A 183 -4.15 7.36 -5.40
C THR A 183 -5.56 7.89 -5.71
N LEU A 184 -5.73 9.21 -5.72
CA LEU A 184 -7.02 9.86 -5.97
C LEU A 184 -7.23 10.32 -7.41
N ARG A 185 -6.29 10.06 -8.33
CA ARG A 185 -6.41 10.41 -9.75
C ARG A 185 -7.71 9.90 -10.41
N PRO A 186 -8.21 8.68 -10.12
CA PRO A 186 -9.47 8.20 -10.72
C PRO A 186 -10.70 9.01 -10.35
N LEU A 187 -10.67 9.76 -9.22
CA LEU A 187 -11.79 10.60 -8.77
C LEU A 187 -11.61 12.07 -9.14
N LEU A 188 -10.39 12.59 -9.05
CA LEU A 188 -10.10 14.02 -9.17
C LEU A 188 -9.41 14.39 -10.48
N GLY A 189 -8.99 13.40 -11.30
CA GLY A 189 -8.26 13.65 -12.54
C GLY A 189 -7.00 14.50 -12.29
N ASP A 190 -6.73 15.44 -13.18
CA ASP A 190 -5.54 16.32 -13.10
C ASP A 190 -5.60 17.35 -11.96
N LYS A 191 -6.74 17.50 -11.29
CA LYS A 191 -6.88 18.39 -10.12
C LYS A 191 -5.97 17.98 -8.95
N ILE A 192 -5.50 16.72 -8.94
CA ILE A 192 -4.53 16.23 -7.93
C ILE A 192 -3.16 16.89 -8.05
N ASP A 193 -2.79 17.39 -9.21
CA ASP A 193 -1.51 18.07 -9.43
C ASP A 193 -1.52 19.53 -8.92
N GLY A 194 -2.69 20.03 -8.52
CA GLY A 194 -2.93 21.34 -7.94
C GLY A 194 -3.15 21.33 -6.42
N ILE A 195 -3.90 22.35 -5.95
CA ILE A 195 -4.13 22.60 -4.52
C ILE A 195 -4.83 21.43 -3.79
N PHE A 196 -5.72 20.70 -4.46
CA PHE A 196 -6.37 19.53 -3.86
C PHE A 196 -5.38 18.44 -3.47
N GLY A 197 -4.41 18.14 -4.36
CA GLY A 197 -3.35 17.21 -4.03
C GLY A 197 -2.43 17.72 -2.92
N ASP A 198 -2.13 19.02 -2.90
CA ASP A 198 -1.34 19.60 -1.82
C ASP A 198 -2.05 19.48 -0.46
N ILE A 199 -3.37 19.68 -0.39
CA ILE A 199 -4.18 19.49 0.85
C ILE A 199 -4.13 18.02 1.30
N ILE A 200 -4.26 17.07 0.37
CA ILE A 200 -4.21 15.63 0.68
C ILE A 200 -2.86 15.25 1.28
N ASP A 201 -1.76 15.67 0.64
CA ASP A 201 -0.42 15.36 1.14
C ASP A 201 -0.11 16.09 2.44
N MET A 202 -0.66 17.31 2.66
CA MET A 202 -0.57 18.01 3.96
C MET A 202 -1.26 17.24 5.09
N PHE A 203 -2.46 16.71 4.86
CA PHE A 203 -3.16 15.91 5.87
C PHE A 203 -2.39 14.63 6.21
N ALA A 204 -1.82 13.97 5.19
CA ALA A 204 -0.97 12.80 5.39
C ALA A 204 0.31 13.14 6.17
N LEU A 205 0.96 14.26 5.85
CA LEU A 205 2.21 14.70 6.46
C LEU A 205 1.98 15.17 7.91
N VAL A 206 1.04 16.08 8.13
CA VAL A 206 0.77 16.63 9.47
C VAL A 206 0.28 15.50 10.39
N GLY A 207 -0.71 14.70 9.95
CA GLY A 207 -1.16 13.53 10.70
C GLY A 207 0.00 12.60 11.05
N GLY A 208 0.83 12.26 10.06
CA GLY A 208 2.00 11.41 10.26
C GLY A 208 3.00 11.96 11.28
N VAL A 209 3.29 13.27 11.28
CA VAL A 209 4.20 13.88 12.25
C VAL A 209 3.64 13.75 13.68
N PHE A 210 2.33 14.02 13.90
CA PHE A 210 1.71 13.86 15.21
C PHE A 210 1.69 12.39 15.66
N GLY A 211 1.38 11.45 14.75
CA GLY A 211 1.43 10.02 15.06
C GLY A 211 2.84 9.53 15.44
N ILE A 212 3.87 10.00 14.74
CA ILE A 212 5.27 9.69 15.06
C ILE A 212 5.65 10.36 16.38
N ALA A 213 5.28 11.60 16.62
CA ALA A 213 5.55 12.33 17.88
C ALA A 213 4.93 11.60 19.08
N ALA A 214 3.71 11.06 18.95
CA ALA A 214 3.08 10.24 19.99
C ALA A 214 3.90 8.97 20.28
N SER A 215 4.35 8.26 19.24
CA SER A 215 5.19 7.06 19.39
C SER A 215 6.54 7.39 20.04
N LEU A 216 7.16 8.49 19.63
CA LEU A 216 8.42 8.95 20.22
C LEU A 216 8.21 9.40 21.67
N GLY A 217 7.11 10.05 22.01
CA GLY A 217 6.78 10.47 23.37
C GLY A 217 6.60 9.28 24.32
N ILE A 218 5.81 8.29 23.92
CA ILE A 218 5.62 7.04 24.67
C ILE A 218 6.95 6.32 24.84
N GLY A 219 7.71 6.15 23.75
CA GLY A 219 9.00 5.47 23.78
C GLY A 219 10.03 6.16 24.66
N VAL A 220 10.15 7.49 24.60
CA VAL A 220 11.15 8.21 25.39
C VAL A 220 10.85 8.18 26.89
N VAL A 221 9.58 8.23 27.28
CA VAL A 221 9.21 8.11 28.70
C VAL A 221 9.53 6.72 29.21
N GLN A 222 9.16 5.67 28.47
CA GLN A 222 9.51 4.29 28.82
C GLN A 222 11.03 4.07 28.91
N LEU A 223 11.79 4.54 27.91
CA LEU A 223 13.25 4.40 27.90
C LEU A 223 13.91 5.13 29.09
N ASN A 224 13.37 6.31 29.48
CA ASN A 224 13.89 7.02 30.63
C ASN A 224 13.74 6.24 31.93
N VAL A 225 12.63 5.49 32.13
CA VAL A 225 12.47 4.57 33.26
C VAL A 225 13.56 3.50 33.25
N GLY A 226 13.80 2.87 32.09
CA GLY A 226 14.86 1.87 31.95
C GLY A 226 16.25 2.42 32.26
N LEU A 227 16.56 3.64 31.80
CA LEU A 227 17.82 4.33 32.11
C LEU A 227 17.98 4.61 33.63
N THR A 228 16.87 4.93 34.29
CA THR A 228 16.88 5.13 35.75
C THR A 228 17.23 3.84 36.47
N ILE A 229 16.65 2.70 36.07
CA ILE A 229 16.86 1.40 36.70
C ILE A 229 18.31 0.91 36.50
N ILE A 230 18.86 1.06 35.31
CA ILE A 230 20.19 0.51 34.98
C ILE A 230 21.35 1.47 35.36
N PHE A 231 21.16 2.77 35.07
CA PHE A 231 22.23 3.76 35.18
C PHE A 231 22.00 4.82 36.26
N GLY A 232 20.86 4.81 36.97
CA GLY A 232 20.53 5.80 37.99
C GLY A 232 20.25 7.20 37.41
N ILE A 233 19.99 7.32 36.10
CA ILE A 233 19.66 8.59 35.44
C ILE A 233 18.25 9.03 35.91
N PRO A 234 18.07 10.22 36.51
CA PRO A 234 16.77 10.65 37.01
C PRO A 234 15.72 10.69 35.90
N GLN A 235 14.51 10.29 36.27
CA GLN A 235 13.36 10.48 35.36
C GLN A 235 13.06 11.97 35.26
N GLY A 236 12.80 12.43 34.03
CA GLY A 236 12.40 13.80 33.79
C GLY A 236 12.86 14.34 32.44
N LEU A 237 12.50 15.59 32.24
CA LEU A 237 12.63 16.28 30.96
C LEU A 237 14.06 16.27 30.40
N VAL A 238 15.08 16.43 31.24
CA VAL A 238 16.48 16.51 30.79
C VAL A 238 16.90 15.21 30.13
N ALA A 239 16.58 14.06 30.74
CA ALA A 239 16.86 12.75 30.17
C ALA A 239 16.02 12.50 28.88
N GLN A 240 14.77 12.92 28.88
CA GLN A 240 13.87 12.82 27.73
C GLN A 240 14.38 13.67 26.55
N ILE A 241 14.80 14.90 26.76
CA ILE A 241 15.44 15.74 25.73
C ILE A 241 16.71 15.07 25.21
N GLY A 242 17.54 14.48 26.09
CA GLY A 242 18.73 13.75 25.70
C GLY A 242 18.41 12.57 24.76
N LEU A 243 17.40 11.77 25.09
CA LEU A 243 16.96 10.64 24.26
C LEU A 243 16.38 11.08 22.91
N VAL A 244 15.53 12.12 22.89
CA VAL A 244 15.00 12.68 21.63
C VAL A 244 16.14 13.25 20.78
N SER A 245 17.07 13.98 21.40
CA SER A 245 18.25 14.51 20.68
C SER A 245 19.11 13.41 20.10
N LEU A 246 19.31 12.31 20.84
CA LEU A 246 20.02 11.13 20.34
C LEU A 246 19.33 10.55 19.10
N SER A 247 18.01 10.43 19.11
CA SER A 247 17.26 9.91 17.95
C SER A 247 17.39 10.81 16.73
N VAL A 248 17.32 12.14 16.91
CA VAL A 248 17.50 13.13 15.84
C VAL A 248 18.92 13.08 15.27
N ILE A 249 19.93 12.96 16.14
CA ILE A 249 21.34 12.81 15.71
C ILE A 249 21.51 11.53 14.88
N MET A 250 20.97 10.41 15.36
CA MET A 250 21.07 9.13 14.65
C MET A 250 20.35 9.17 13.31
N ALA A 251 19.14 9.76 13.24
CA ALA A 251 18.43 9.97 11.99
C ALA A 251 19.19 10.91 11.03
N THR A 252 19.88 11.92 11.56
CA THR A 252 20.75 12.81 10.79
C THR A 252 21.96 12.07 10.21
N VAL A 253 22.64 11.27 11.03
CA VAL A 253 23.77 10.44 10.60
C VAL A 253 23.31 9.45 9.51
N SER A 254 22.17 8.79 9.68
CA SER A 254 21.58 7.89 8.69
C SER A 254 21.29 8.63 7.38
N ALA A 255 20.67 9.82 7.45
CA ALA A 255 20.31 10.61 6.29
C ALA A 255 21.52 11.07 5.44
N VAL A 256 22.65 11.37 6.10
CA VAL A 256 23.84 11.93 5.45
C VAL A 256 24.80 10.83 4.97
N SER A 257 24.92 9.73 5.72
CA SER A 257 25.91 8.67 5.46
C SER A 257 25.43 7.61 4.44
N GLY A 258 24.12 7.50 4.20
CA GLY A 258 23.58 6.46 3.31
C GLY A 258 23.85 5.03 3.79
N VAL A 259 24.04 4.80 5.09
CA VAL A 259 24.42 3.50 5.68
C VAL A 259 23.24 2.54 5.79
N ASP A 260 22.63 2.16 4.67
CA ASP A 260 21.52 1.18 4.64
C ASP A 260 21.88 -0.19 5.22
N LYS A 261 23.15 -0.60 5.10
CA LYS A 261 23.61 -1.91 5.61
C LYS A 261 23.68 -1.98 7.13
N GLY A 262 24.08 -0.89 7.79
CA GLY A 262 24.17 -0.82 9.25
C GLY A 262 22.79 -0.85 9.92
N VAL A 263 21.86 -0.06 9.42
CA VAL A 263 20.46 -0.03 9.92
C VAL A 263 19.79 -1.39 9.74
N ARG A 264 20.01 -2.05 8.61
CA ARG A 264 19.46 -3.38 8.34
C ARG A 264 19.98 -4.45 9.29
N MET A 265 21.28 -4.42 9.60
CA MET A 265 21.90 -5.34 10.57
C MET A 265 21.36 -5.11 11.97
N LEU A 266 21.29 -3.85 12.42
CA LEU A 266 20.74 -3.48 13.73
C LEU A 266 19.27 -3.91 13.88
N SER A 267 18.44 -3.72 12.83
CA SER A 267 17.04 -4.18 12.83
C SER A 267 16.93 -5.70 12.97
N SER A 268 17.82 -6.47 12.32
CA SER A 268 17.81 -7.94 12.43
C SER A 268 18.21 -8.40 13.85
N ILE A 269 19.21 -7.77 14.45
CA ILE A 269 19.63 -8.04 15.84
C ILE A 269 18.48 -7.72 16.78
N ASN A 270 17.78 -6.61 16.55
CA ASN A 270 16.68 -6.16 17.38
C ASN A 270 15.52 -7.16 17.41
N VAL A 271 15.11 -7.67 16.23
CA VAL A 271 14.08 -8.72 16.14
C VAL A 271 14.49 -9.98 16.90
N PHE A 272 15.76 -10.40 16.77
CA PHE A 272 16.27 -11.58 17.47
C PHE A 272 16.25 -11.39 18.99
N LEU A 273 16.68 -10.22 19.49
CA LEU A 273 16.66 -9.93 20.93
C LEU A 273 15.23 -9.82 21.48
N ALA A 274 14.30 -9.24 20.72
CA ALA A 274 12.89 -9.20 21.11
C ALA A 274 12.29 -10.62 21.20
N MET A 275 12.59 -11.49 20.23
CA MET A 275 12.16 -12.90 20.29
C MET A 275 12.80 -13.64 21.46
N PHE A 276 14.07 -13.36 21.77
CA PHE A 276 14.75 -13.91 22.94
C PHE A 276 14.04 -13.50 24.24
N LEU A 277 13.68 -12.21 24.40
CA LEU A 277 12.93 -11.74 25.57
C LEU A 277 11.60 -12.48 25.74
N ALA A 278 10.82 -12.61 24.66
CA ALA A 278 9.55 -13.33 24.72
C ALA A 278 9.73 -14.80 25.09
N LEU A 279 10.73 -15.46 24.51
CA LEU A 279 11.03 -16.86 24.84
C LEU A 279 11.52 -17.02 26.29
N TRP A 280 12.34 -16.07 26.78
CA TRP A 280 12.79 -16.09 28.15
C TRP A 280 11.62 -15.95 29.14
N VAL A 281 10.73 -14.98 28.93
CA VAL A 281 9.52 -14.80 29.77
C VAL A 281 8.65 -16.05 29.73
N LEU A 282 8.47 -16.67 28.56
CA LEU A 282 7.71 -17.91 28.41
C LEU A 282 8.30 -19.07 29.21
N ILE A 283 9.64 -19.25 29.15
CA ILE A 283 10.33 -20.40 29.79
C ILE A 283 10.47 -20.20 31.31
N THR A 284 10.75 -18.98 31.76
CA THR A 284 11.03 -18.71 33.18
C THR A 284 9.81 -18.25 33.97
N GLY A 285 8.74 -17.89 33.30
CA GLY A 285 7.43 -17.60 33.90
C GLY A 285 6.61 -18.88 34.13
N ASN A 286 5.31 -18.70 34.25
CA ASN A 286 4.35 -19.82 34.38
C ASN A 286 4.07 -20.43 32.99
N THR A 287 5.02 -21.20 32.46
CA THR A 287 5.00 -21.71 31.07
C THR A 287 3.70 -22.41 30.70
N THR A 288 3.21 -23.31 31.57
CA THR A 288 1.97 -24.08 31.29
C THR A 288 0.77 -23.13 31.15
N PHE A 289 0.62 -22.23 32.12
CA PHE A 289 -0.45 -21.23 32.09
C PHE A 289 -0.35 -20.34 30.84
N LEU A 290 0.87 -19.87 30.48
CA LEU A 290 1.05 -18.99 29.32
C LEU A 290 0.73 -19.69 27.99
N LEU A 291 1.02 -20.98 27.87
CA LEU A 291 0.66 -21.76 26.69
C LEU A 291 -0.84 -22.01 26.62
N ASP A 292 -1.49 -22.36 27.74
CA ASP A 292 -2.94 -22.51 27.83
C ASP A 292 -3.65 -21.17 27.51
N ALA A 293 -3.14 -20.06 28.06
CA ALA A 293 -3.65 -18.73 27.82
C ALA A 293 -3.50 -18.30 26.36
N LEU A 294 -2.38 -18.62 25.71
CA LEU A 294 -2.16 -18.34 24.29
C LEU A 294 -3.24 -19.01 23.43
N VAL A 295 -3.53 -20.29 23.70
CA VAL A 295 -4.58 -21.04 22.97
C VAL A 295 -5.96 -20.42 23.23
N ALA A 296 -6.27 -20.09 24.50
CA ALA A 296 -7.52 -19.47 24.89
C ALA A 296 -7.70 -18.08 24.22
N ASN A 297 -6.63 -17.26 24.21
CA ASN A 297 -6.65 -15.93 23.58
C ASN A 297 -6.95 -15.99 22.08
N VAL A 298 -6.48 -17.03 21.35
CA VAL A 298 -6.86 -17.24 19.95
C VAL A 298 -8.36 -17.47 19.82
N GLY A 299 -8.93 -18.33 20.66
CA GLY A 299 -10.37 -18.61 20.67
C GLY A 299 -11.20 -17.39 21.02
N ASP A 300 -10.83 -16.68 22.08
CA ASP A 300 -11.51 -15.47 22.54
C ASP A 300 -11.45 -14.36 21.48
N PHE A 301 -10.27 -14.14 20.88
CA PHE A 301 -10.11 -13.15 19.81
C PHE A 301 -10.99 -13.47 18.60
N VAL A 302 -10.95 -14.70 18.08
CA VAL A 302 -11.74 -15.07 16.89
C VAL A 302 -13.23 -14.93 17.15
N THR A 303 -13.70 -15.27 18.36
CA THR A 303 -15.11 -15.20 18.72
C THR A 303 -15.58 -13.77 18.95
N GLN A 304 -14.78 -12.93 19.61
CA GLN A 304 -15.19 -11.59 20.01
C GLN A 304 -14.88 -10.52 18.96
N PHE A 305 -13.86 -10.71 18.11
CA PHE A 305 -13.42 -9.73 17.13
C PHE A 305 -14.55 -9.14 16.27
N PRO A 306 -15.50 -9.93 15.71
CA PRO A 306 -16.60 -9.37 14.92
C PRO A 306 -17.52 -8.45 15.73
N VAL A 307 -17.74 -8.73 17.01
CA VAL A 307 -18.56 -7.91 17.91
C VAL A 307 -17.84 -6.61 18.24
N LEU A 308 -16.56 -6.71 18.61
CA LEU A 308 -15.74 -5.57 19.00
C LEU A 308 -15.55 -4.55 17.85
N THR A 309 -15.53 -5.01 16.58
CA THR A 309 -15.35 -4.12 15.42
C THR A 309 -16.45 -3.06 15.27
N LEU A 310 -17.64 -3.28 15.82
CA LEU A 310 -18.77 -2.35 15.74
C LEU A 310 -19.24 -1.86 17.12
N GLU A 311 -18.46 -2.14 18.18
CA GLU A 311 -18.85 -1.73 19.53
C GLU A 311 -18.63 -0.20 19.71
N THR A 312 -19.72 0.50 19.96
CA THR A 312 -19.74 1.96 20.17
C THR A 312 -20.23 2.34 21.56
N PHE A 313 -20.64 1.36 22.38
CA PHE A 313 -21.23 1.53 23.71
C PHE A 313 -22.40 2.55 23.74
N PRO A 314 -23.46 2.38 22.92
CA PRO A 314 -24.47 3.42 22.72
C PRO A 314 -25.32 3.70 23.96
N TYR A 315 -25.47 2.74 24.87
CA TYR A 315 -26.30 2.86 26.05
C TYR A 315 -25.57 3.38 27.30
N GLN A 316 -24.28 3.05 27.40
CA GLN A 316 -23.42 3.47 28.51
C GLN A 316 -22.00 3.63 28.01
N ARG A 317 -21.70 4.79 27.44
CA ARG A 317 -20.43 5.07 26.81
C ARG A 317 -19.36 5.42 27.84
N PRO A 318 -18.26 4.65 27.94
CA PRO A 318 -17.13 4.96 28.79
C PRO A 318 -16.19 5.95 28.07
N ASP A 319 -16.54 7.25 28.04
CA ASP A 319 -15.86 8.25 27.22
C ASP A 319 -14.35 8.35 27.51
N GLU A 320 -13.95 8.33 28.78
CA GLU A 320 -12.54 8.38 29.17
C GLU A 320 -11.79 7.14 28.65
N TRP A 321 -12.35 5.98 28.83
CA TRP A 321 -11.79 4.73 28.35
C TRP A 321 -11.71 4.70 26.80
N MET A 322 -12.78 5.12 26.12
CA MET A 322 -12.84 5.20 24.67
C MET A 322 -11.74 6.13 24.12
N ASN A 323 -11.51 7.28 24.76
CA ASN A 323 -10.49 8.22 24.34
C ASN A 323 -9.07 7.71 24.63
N ALA A 324 -8.88 7.03 25.77
CA ALA A 324 -7.56 6.47 26.15
C ALA A 324 -7.16 5.28 25.30
N TRP A 325 -8.11 4.49 24.82
CA TRP A 325 -7.88 3.21 24.15
C TRP A 325 -8.42 3.20 22.71
N THR A 326 -9.62 2.82 22.45
CA THR A 326 -10.14 2.54 21.11
C THR A 326 -9.97 3.70 20.14
N LEU A 327 -10.40 4.92 20.52
CA LEU A 327 -10.31 6.06 19.61
C LEU A 327 -8.87 6.53 19.40
N PHE A 328 -8.05 6.46 20.45
CA PHE A 328 -6.63 6.76 20.32
C PHE A 328 -5.94 5.77 19.36
N PHE A 329 -6.15 4.46 19.53
CA PHE A 329 -5.55 3.46 18.63
C PHE A 329 -6.02 3.64 17.19
N TRP A 330 -7.31 3.89 16.96
CA TRP A 330 -7.83 4.11 15.62
C TRP A 330 -7.22 5.36 14.97
N ALA A 331 -7.18 6.44 15.71
CA ALA A 331 -6.53 7.67 15.26
C ALA A 331 -5.04 7.47 14.98
N TRP A 332 -4.36 6.74 15.84
CA TRP A 332 -2.94 6.46 15.69
C TRP A 332 -2.66 5.66 14.41
N TRP A 333 -3.45 4.60 14.16
CA TRP A 333 -3.33 3.84 12.92
C TRP A 333 -3.66 4.69 11.68
N ILE A 334 -4.65 5.57 11.74
CA ILE A 334 -4.98 6.51 10.66
C ILE A 334 -3.79 7.41 10.37
N THR A 335 -3.18 8.02 11.38
CA THR A 335 -2.03 8.93 11.21
C THR A 335 -0.78 8.22 10.66
N TRP A 336 -0.60 6.95 10.98
CA TRP A 336 0.51 6.13 10.49
C TRP A 336 0.25 5.49 9.11
N ALA A 337 -0.99 5.52 8.62
CA ALA A 337 -1.38 4.75 7.45
C ALA A 337 -0.63 5.14 6.18
N ALA A 338 -0.37 6.43 5.95
CA ALA A 338 0.42 6.88 4.81
C ALA A 338 1.87 6.39 4.87
N PHE A 339 2.48 6.43 6.05
CA PHE A 339 3.86 5.99 6.30
C PHE A 339 4.01 4.48 6.11
N VAL A 340 3.24 3.69 6.86
CA VAL A 340 3.33 2.22 6.80
C VAL A 340 2.84 1.71 5.44
N GLY A 341 1.79 2.31 4.88
CA GLY A 341 1.29 1.95 3.56
C GLY A 341 2.35 2.13 2.46
N MET A 342 3.14 3.20 2.51
CA MET A 342 4.25 3.41 1.58
C MET A 342 5.34 2.34 1.73
N PHE A 343 5.70 1.99 2.96
CA PHE A 343 6.64 0.90 3.23
C PHE A 343 6.12 -0.43 2.67
N LEU A 344 4.86 -0.78 2.98
CA LEU A 344 4.23 -2.01 2.50
C LEU A 344 4.16 -2.08 0.97
N ALA A 345 3.85 -0.97 0.31
CA ALA A 345 3.85 -0.89 -1.15
C ALA A 345 5.25 -1.18 -1.73
N ARG A 346 6.30 -0.54 -1.18
CA ARG A 346 7.69 -0.72 -1.65
C ARG A 346 8.18 -2.16 -1.54
N ILE A 347 7.85 -2.87 -0.46
CA ILE A 347 8.31 -4.25 -0.27
C ILE A 347 7.47 -5.28 -1.02
N SER A 348 6.30 -4.89 -1.55
CA SER A 348 5.31 -5.83 -2.11
C SER A 348 5.14 -5.71 -3.63
N ARG A 349 5.99 -4.97 -4.32
CA ARG A 349 5.97 -4.86 -5.77
C ARG A 349 6.00 -6.25 -6.42
N GLY A 350 5.16 -6.47 -7.43
CA GLY A 350 5.04 -7.74 -8.16
C GLY A 350 4.19 -8.82 -7.48
N ARG A 351 3.73 -8.61 -6.24
CA ARG A 351 2.81 -9.54 -5.55
C ARG A 351 1.37 -9.28 -5.96
N THR A 352 0.53 -10.30 -5.83
CA THR A 352 -0.92 -10.14 -6.02
C THR A 352 -1.54 -9.45 -4.81
N ILE A 353 -2.67 -8.75 -5.01
CA ILE A 353 -3.44 -8.13 -3.91
C ILE A 353 -3.80 -9.19 -2.85
N ARG A 354 -4.18 -10.41 -3.27
CA ARG A 354 -4.47 -11.50 -2.32
C ARG A 354 -3.28 -11.87 -1.45
N GLN A 355 -2.10 -12.07 -2.06
CA GLN A 355 -0.88 -12.35 -1.30
C GLN A 355 -0.54 -11.22 -0.34
N PHE A 356 -0.67 -9.98 -0.81
CA PHE A 356 -0.42 -8.79 -0.02
C PHE A 356 -1.34 -8.72 1.20
N VAL A 357 -2.67 -8.85 1.02
CA VAL A 357 -3.65 -8.77 2.12
C VAL A 357 -3.43 -9.89 3.13
N ILE A 358 -3.28 -11.14 2.67
CA ILE A 358 -3.05 -12.27 3.57
C ILE A 358 -1.78 -12.02 4.39
N GLY A 359 -0.66 -11.68 3.76
CA GLY A 359 0.59 -11.43 4.47
C GLY A 359 0.50 -10.26 5.45
N THR A 360 -0.09 -9.14 5.03
CA THR A 360 -0.20 -7.93 5.85
C THR A 360 -1.11 -8.13 7.07
N LEU A 361 -2.21 -8.87 6.94
CA LEU A 361 -3.11 -9.12 8.07
C LEU A 361 -2.64 -10.22 9.01
N THR A 362 -1.91 -11.23 8.51
CA THR A 362 -1.57 -12.40 9.34
C THR A 362 -0.19 -12.34 9.96
N LEU A 363 0.86 -11.95 9.21
CA LEU A 363 2.24 -12.06 9.70
C LEU A 363 2.55 -11.12 10.87
N PRO A 364 2.25 -9.81 10.79
CA PRO A 364 2.44 -8.92 11.93
C PRO A 364 1.54 -9.29 13.11
N PHE A 365 0.28 -9.68 12.83
CA PHE A 365 -0.65 -10.09 13.87
C PHE A 365 -0.19 -11.33 14.62
N THR A 366 0.42 -12.32 13.95
CA THR A 366 0.97 -13.50 14.61
C THR A 366 2.03 -13.12 15.64
N TYR A 367 2.90 -12.15 15.32
CA TYR A 367 3.85 -11.63 16.30
C TYR A 367 3.16 -10.95 17.49
N VAL A 368 2.22 -10.04 17.20
CA VAL A 368 1.46 -9.32 18.24
C VAL A 368 0.72 -10.31 19.15
N LEU A 369 0.07 -11.32 18.59
CA LEU A 369 -0.64 -12.36 19.31
C LEU A 369 0.28 -13.08 20.31
N VAL A 370 1.44 -13.55 19.85
CA VAL A 370 2.39 -14.26 20.70
C VAL A 370 2.95 -13.33 21.78
N TRP A 371 3.37 -12.13 21.38
CA TRP A 371 3.98 -11.15 22.29
C TRP A 371 2.99 -10.71 23.39
N VAL A 372 1.80 -10.26 23.02
CA VAL A 372 0.80 -9.77 23.95
C VAL A 372 0.28 -10.92 24.84
N SER A 373 0.09 -12.12 24.29
CA SER A 373 -0.31 -13.28 25.11
C SER A 373 0.72 -13.66 26.14
N ILE A 374 2.01 -13.59 25.82
CA ILE A 374 3.07 -13.92 26.80
C ILE A 374 3.17 -12.81 27.86
N PHE A 375 3.42 -11.56 27.44
CA PHE A 375 3.70 -10.46 28.36
C PHE A 375 2.45 -10.02 29.12
N GLY A 376 1.30 -9.91 28.46
CA GLY A 376 0.05 -9.49 29.06
C GLY A 376 -0.48 -10.49 30.10
N ASN A 377 -0.46 -11.79 29.76
CA ASN A 377 -0.88 -12.80 30.73
C ASN A 377 0.13 -12.97 31.87
N SER A 378 1.44 -12.79 31.62
CA SER A 378 2.44 -12.77 32.71
C SER A 378 2.18 -11.62 33.68
N ALA A 379 1.81 -10.45 33.17
CA ALA A 379 1.47 -9.30 34.03
C ALA A 379 0.20 -9.57 34.84
N ILE A 380 -0.85 -10.11 34.22
CA ILE A 380 -2.09 -10.48 34.91
C ILE A 380 -1.85 -11.57 35.96
N ASP A 381 -1.00 -12.57 35.66
CA ASP A 381 -0.65 -13.65 36.61
C ASP A 381 0.08 -13.10 37.85
N LEU A 382 1.01 -12.15 37.67
CA LEU A 382 1.67 -11.45 38.79
C LEU A 382 0.69 -10.68 39.66
N ILE A 383 -0.27 -9.97 39.08
CA ILE A 383 -1.31 -9.25 39.83
C ILE A 383 -2.18 -10.24 40.61
N ARG A 384 -2.64 -11.30 39.98
CA ARG A 384 -3.48 -12.33 40.57
C ARG A 384 -2.79 -13.14 41.66
N SER A 385 -1.46 -13.28 41.58
CA SER A 385 -0.65 -13.89 42.63
C SER A 385 -0.46 -12.98 43.85
N GLY A 386 -0.97 -11.75 43.82
CA GLY A 386 -0.95 -10.81 44.95
C GLY A 386 0.34 -9.95 44.99
N ASN A 387 1.05 -9.75 43.88
CA ASN A 387 2.22 -8.87 43.83
C ASN A 387 1.77 -7.39 43.80
N VAL A 388 1.59 -6.80 44.96
CA VAL A 388 1.10 -5.42 45.16
C VAL A 388 2.06 -4.37 44.56
N GLU A 389 3.37 -4.61 44.67
CA GLU A 389 4.39 -3.68 44.16
C GLU A 389 4.32 -3.62 42.63
N PHE A 390 4.27 -4.78 41.96
CA PHE A 390 4.09 -4.84 40.51
C PHE A 390 2.78 -4.17 40.07
N THR A 391 1.67 -4.49 40.76
CA THR A 391 0.35 -3.92 40.46
C THR A 391 0.38 -2.39 40.50
N LYS A 392 1.00 -1.81 41.54
CA LYS A 392 1.12 -0.37 41.69
C LYS A 392 1.92 0.28 40.55
N ILE A 393 3.06 -0.32 40.19
CA ILE A 393 3.90 0.20 39.12
C ILE A 393 3.18 0.04 37.76
N ALA A 394 2.67 -1.15 37.44
CA ALA A 394 2.10 -1.43 36.13
C ALA A 394 0.81 -0.67 35.83
N TYR A 395 0.05 -0.26 36.85
CA TYR A 395 -1.20 0.49 36.71
C TYR A 395 -1.01 2.01 36.87
N ALA A 396 -0.28 2.46 37.89
CA ALA A 396 -0.12 3.89 38.17
C ALA A 396 1.00 4.56 37.35
N THR A 397 2.01 3.79 36.95
CA THR A 397 3.16 4.25 36.15
C THR A 397 3.45 3.23 35.03
N PRO A 398 2.53 3.08 34.05
CA PRO A 398 2.53 1.99 33.08
C PRO A 398 3.82 1.91 32.24
N GLU A 399 4.57 2.99 32.11
CA GLU A 399 5.89 3.05 31.49
C GLU A 399 6.94 2.19 32.21
N GLY A 400 6.75 1.91 33.50
CA GLY A 400 7.57 1.03 34.30
C GLY A 400 7.17 -0.45 34.24
N GLY A 401 5.97 -0.75 33.75
CA GLY A 401 5.37 -2.08 33.83
C GLY A 401 6.21 -3.19 33.21
N LEU A 402 6.79 -2.96 32.03
CA LEU A 402 7.69 -3.93 31.37
C LEU A 402 8.92 -4.24 32.24
N TYR A 403 9.55 -3.23 32.76
CA TYR A 403 10.76 -3.40 33.55
C TYR A 403 10.46 -4.08 34.89
N ALA A 404 9.35 -3.73 35.53
CA ALA A 404 8.89 -4.40 36.77
C ALA A 404 8.56 -5.89 36.52
N LEU A 405 7.95 -6.25 35.39
CA LEU A 405 7.74 -7.64 35.00
C LEU A 405 9.07 -8.38 34.83
N LEU A 406 10.02 -7.80 34.10
CA LEU A 406 11.33 -8.42 33.86
C LEU A 406 12.15 -8.56 35.13
N ASP A 407 12.03 -7.60 36.06
CA ASP A 407 12.74 -7.65 37.36
C ASP A 407 12.22 -8.79 38.26
N ALA A 408 10.96 -9.16 38.13
CA ALA A 408 10.36 -10.28 38.83
C ALA A 408 10.83 -11.66 38.32
N LEU A 409 11.56 -11.72 37.21
CA LEU A 409 12.05 -12.96 36.58
C LEU A 409 13.55 -13.19 36.88
N PRO A 410 14.05 -14.45 36.74
CA PRO A 410 15.48 -14.74 36.85
C PRO A 410 16.30 -13.89 35.87
N LEU A 411 17.43 -13.35 36.32
CA LEU A 411 18.31 -12.43 35.59
C LEU A 411 17.67 -11.06 35.24
N GLY A 412 16.72 -10.58 36.03
CA GLY A 412 15.91 -9.38 35.77
C GLY A 412 16.70 -8.18 35.26
N LYS A 413 17.81 -7.80 35.93
CA LYS A 413 18.64 -6.66 35.49
C LYS A 413 19.26 -6.85 34.11
N ILE A 414 19.62 -8.08 33.72
CA ILE A 414 20.13 -8.38 32.38
C ILE A 414 19.02 -8.26 31.36
N LEU A 415 17.83 -8.76 31.68
CA LEU A 415 16.65 -8.66 30.81
C LEU A 415 16.22 -7.21 30.62
N ILE A 416 16.28 -6.40 31.69
CA ILE A 416 15.99 -4.96 31.61
C ILE A 416 17.01 -4.25 30.70
N ALA A 417 18.31 -4.59 30.83
CA ALA A 417 19.32 -4.02 29.94
C ALA A 417 19.11 -4.39 28.47
N ILE A 418 18.73 -5.66 28.19
CA ILE A 418 18.38 -6.12 26.84
C ILE A 418 17.12 -5.38 26.34
N ALA A 419 16.08 -5.27 27.15
CA ALA A 419 14.84 -4.59 26.78
C ALA A 419 15.07 -3.08 26.51
N LEU A 420 15.92 -2.44 27.32
CA LEU A 420 16.34 -1.06 27.10
C LEU A 420 17.09 -0.90 25.77
N PHE A 421 18.02 -1.79 25.47
CA PHE A 421 18.78 -1.78 24.21
C PHE A 421 17.84 -1.97 23.00
N VAL A 422 16.94 -2.97 23.06
CA VAL A 422 15.91 -3.24 22.07
C VAL A 422 15.02 -2.01 21.86
N GLY A 423 14.59 -1.39 22.96
CA GLY A 423 13.77 -0.18 22.93
C GLY A 423 14.47 0.99 22.26
N VAL A 424 15.75 1.24 22.58
CA VAL A 424 16.56 2.31 21.94
C VAL A 424 16.67 2.07 20.42
N LEU A 425 16.93 0.84 20.01
CA LEU A 425 17.04 0.52 18.58
C LEU A 425 15.72 0.75 17.84
N PHE A 426 14.58 0.31 18.37
CA PHE A 426 13.27 0.58 17.78
C PHE A 426 12.95 2.07 17.75
N TYR A 427 13.29 2.79 18.81
CA TYR A 427 13.07 4.22 18.91
C TYR A 427 13.81 4.99 17.81
N VAL A 428 15.10 4.69 17.63
CA VAL A 428 15.94 5.33 16.60
C VAL A 428 15.47 4.98 15.19
N THR A 429 15.20 3.70 14.92
CA THR A 429 14.77 3.25 13.59
C THR A 429 13.40 3.80 13.20
N SER A 430 12.48 3.96 14.14
CA SER A 430 11.17 4.59 13.91
C SER A 430 11.31 6.08 13.57
N SER A 431 12.18 6.80 14.30
CA SER A 431 12.45 8.22 14.04
C SER A 431 13.07 8.44 12.65
N ASP A 432 14.06 7.64 12.27
CA ASP A 432 14.73 7.73 10.97
C ASP A 432 13.78 7.44 9.81
N SER A 433 13.04 6.34 9.91
CA SER A 433 12.06 5.96 8.88
C SER A 433 10.93 6.97 8.76
N GLY A 434 10.47 7.53 9.87
CA GLY A 434 9.47 8.61 9.89
C GLY A 434 9.97 9.85 9.16
N ALA A 435 11.18 10.31 9.47
CA ALA A 435 11.79 11.47 8.84
C ALA A 435 11.96 11.28 7.32
N LEU A 436 12.31 10.07 6.88
CA LEU A 436 12.42 9.72 5.47
C LEU A 436 11.09 9.87 4.74
N VAL A 437 10.01 9.35 5.29
CA VAL A 437 8.69 9.44 4.65
C VAL A 437 8.18 10.87 4.62
N MET A 438 8.37 11.65 5.70
CA MET A 438 8.00 13.07 5.70
C MET A 438 8.79 13.87 4.65
N ALA A 439 10.07 13.55 4.46
CA ALA A 439 10.87 14.14 3.39
C ALA A 439 10.31 13.78 2.00
N ASN A 440 9.92 12.54 1.77
CA ASN A 440 9.32 12.07 0.52
C ASN A 440 7.99 12.76 0.23
N LEU A 441 7.11 12.89 1.21
CA LEU A 441 5.82 13.60 1.10
C LEU A 441 5.97 15.11 0.83
N SER A 442 7.12 15.68 1.19
CA SER A 442 7.45 17.09 0.95
C SER A 442 7.98 17.37 -0.46
N MET A 443 8.15 16.35 -1.31
CA MET A 443 8.74 16.50 -2.64
C MET A 443 7.73 16.26 -3.75
N ARG A 444 7.90 16.97 -4.87
CA ARG A 444 7.23 16.72 -6.15
C ARG A 444 8.16 15.96 -7.09
N ASN A 445 7.60 15.12 -7.93
CA ASN A 445 8.31 14.39 -8.99
C ASN A 445 9.46 13.50 -8.48
N LEU A 446 9.32 12.95 -7.27
CA LEU A 446 10.29 12.02 -6.73
C LEU A 446 10.14 10.66 -7.43
N PRO A 447 11.19 10.11 -8.07
CA PRO A 447 11.14 8.77 -8.66
C PRO A 447 10.93 7.70 -7.58
N ASP A 448 10.26 6.60 -7.92
CA ASP A 448 9.83 5.54 -6.98
C ASP A 448 10.99 4.91 -6.18
N ARG A 449 12.20 4.91 -6.73
CA ARG A 449 13.40 4.33 -6.12
C ARG A 449 14.33 5.35 -5.48
N GLN A 450 13.98 6.64 -5.52
CA GLN A 450 14.75 7.69 -4.88
C GLN A 450 14.09 8.14 -3.59
N ASP A 451 14.91 8.54 -2.65
CA ASP A 451 14.46 9.13 -1.40
C ASP A 451 14.64 10.66 -1.43
N GLY A 452 13.85 11.33 -0.60
CA GLY A 452 13.91 12.77 -0.43
C GLY A 452 15.29 13.23 0.03
N VAL A 453 15.63 14.48 -0.30
CA VAL A 453 16.95 15.05 0.00
C VAL A 453 17.26 15.04 1.50
N ALA A 454 18.53 14.81 1.84
CA ALA A 454 18.99 14.60 3.21
C ALA A 454 18.58 15.74 4.18
N TRP A 455 18.67 17.01 3.73
CA TRP A 455 18.31 18.14 4.60
C TRP A 455 16.83 18.14 5.02
N LEU A 456 15.91 17.64 4.16
CA LEU A 456 14.50 17.49 4.53
C LEU A 456 14.30 16.42 5.61
N ARG A 457 15.03 15.30 5.52
CA ARG A 457 15.03 14.26 6.56
C ARG A 457 15.48 14.84 7.91
N VAL A 458 16.59 15.58 7.91
CA VAL A 458 17.10 16.26 9.11
C VAL A 458 16.08 17.26 9.66
N PHE A 459 15.50 18.09 8.79
CA PHE A 459 14.48 19.06 9.16
C PHE A 459 13.28 18.39 9.84
N TRP A 460 12.70 17.37 9.23
CA TRP A 460 11.53 16.69 9.77
C TRP A 460 11.84 15.90 11.03
N ALA A 461 13.00 15.25 11.13
CA ALA A 461 13.44 14.59 12.36
C ALA A 461 13.53 15.60 13.51
N THR A 462 14.15 16.75 13.27
CA THR A 462 14.32 17.82 14.28
C THR A 462 12.97 18.42 14.68
N LEU A 463 12.11 18.74 13.73
CA LEU A 463 10.82 19.35 14.01
C LEU A 463 9.87 18.37 14.73
N THR A 464 9.87 17.09 14.35
CA THR A 464 9.09 16.05 15.06
C THR A 464 9.62 15.84 16.49
N GLY A 465 10.94 15.81 16.66
CA GLY A 465 11.55 15.74 17.99
C GLY A 465 11.20 16.96 18.86
N ALA A 466 11.25 18.17 18.29
CA ALA A 466 10.87 19.38 18.99
C ALA A 466 9.38 19.35 19.39
N LEU A 467 8.47 18.96 18.49
CA LEU A 467 7.05 18.76 18.79
C LEU A 467 6.87 17.77 19.95
N THR A 468 7.55 16.62 19.90
CA THR A 468 7.48 15.60 20.96
C THR A 468 7.85 16.18 22.32
N ILE A 469 8.99 16.87 22.41
CA ILE A 469 9.46 17.46 23.67
C ILE A 469 8.48 18.51 24.19
N THR A 470 8.02 19.42 23.32
CA THR A 470 7.16 20.52 23.73
C THR A 470 5.77 20.05 24.15
N MET A 471 5.25 19.02 23.53
CA MET A 471 3.98 18.40 23.91
C MET A 471 4.13 17.61 25.23
N LEU A 472 5.24 16.89 25.45
CA LEU A 472 5.51 16.23 26.73
C LEU A 472 5.60 17.24 27.87
N LEU A 473 6.16 18.44 27.63
CA LEU A 473 6.17 19.55 28.57
C LEU A 473 4.78 20.06 28.90
N ALA A 474 3.88 20.15 27.92
CA ALA A 474 2.56 20.73 28.08
C ALA A 474 1.57 19.82 28.82
N GLY A 475 1.68 18.48 28.68
CA GLY A 475 0.70 17.57 29.29
C GLY A 475 1.10 16.09 29.24
N GLY A 476 2.39 15.78 29.04
CA GLY A 476 2.89 14.41 29.05
C GLY A 476 2.43 13.57 27.85
N ILE A 477 2.30 12.26 28.05
CA ILE A 477 1.83 11.32 26.99
C ILE A 477 0.38 11.64 26.60
N SER A 478 -0.46 12.03 27.55
CA SER A 478 -1.89 12.27 27.32
C SER A 478 -2.16 13.28 26.22
N ILE A 479 -1.45 14.42 26.22
CA ILE A 479 -1.65 15.46 25.19
C ILE A 479 -1.22 15.00 23.80
N LEU A 480 -0.19 14.12 23.70
CA LEU A 480 0.22 13.53 22.44
C LEU A 480 -0.85 12.57 21.89
N GLN A 481 -1.49 11.79 22.77
CA GLN A 481 -2.62 10.94 22.41
C GLN A 481 -3.81 11.77 21.92
N GLN A 482 -4.17 12.80 22.66
CA GLN A 482 -5.26 13.74 22.31
C GLN A 482 -5.00 14.42 20.96
N ALA A 483 -3.80 14.94 20.75
CA ALA A 483 -3.42 15.56 19.49
C ALA A 483 -3.50 14.57 18.31
N THR A 484 -3.15 13.32 18.54
CA THR A 484 -3.25 12.27 17.54
C THR A 484 -4.72 12.02 17.16
N ILE A 485 -5.65 11.96 18.12
CA ILE A 485 -7.08 11.81 17.86
C ILE A 485 -7.61 12.96 16.98
N VAL A 486 -7.22 14.19 17.28
CA VAL A 486 -7.67 15.36 16.52
C VAL A 486 -7.08 15.38 15.12
N MET A 487 -5.76 15.15 15.00
CA MET A 487 -5.05 15.26 13.72
C MET A 487 -5.31 14.09 12.76
N ALA A 488 -5.87 12.99 13.25
CA ALA A 488 -6.30 11.87 12.40
C ALA A 488 -7.57 12.19 11.60
N LEU A 489 -8.45 13.06 12.10
CA LEU A 489 -9.76 13.30 11.52
C LEU A 489 -9.72 13.76 10.04
N PRO A 490 -8.90 14.75 9.64
CA PRO A 490 -8.83 15.15 8.24
C PRO A 490 -8.37 14.03 7.32
N PHE A 491 -7.37 13.26 7.73
CA PHE A 491 -6.84 12.15 6.92
C PHE A 491 -7.80 10.96 6.85
N SER A 492 -8.69 10.79 7.83
CA SER A 492 -9.71 9.75 7.81
C SER A 492 -10.69 9.90 6.62
N PHE A 493 -11.03 11.12 6.21
CA PHE A 493 -11.81 11.37 5.00
C PHE A 493 -11.03 11.04 3.73
N VAL A 494 -9.73 11.31 3.72
CA VAL A 494 -8.87 10.93 2.59
C VAL A 494 -8.84 9.41 2.39
N LEU A 495 -8.84 8.62 3.48
CA LEU A 495 -8.89 7.15 3.40
C LEU A 495 -10.15 6.62 2.71
N ILE A 496 -11.30 7.25 2.93
CA ILE A 496 -12.54 6.90 2.20
C ILE A 496 -12.39 7.17 0.72
N LEU A 497 -11.83 8.33 0.36
CA LEU A 497 -11.60 8.67 -1.04
C LEU A 497 -10.58 7.71 -1.69
N ILE A 498 -9.54 7.29 -0.96
CA ILE A 498 -8.59 6.27 -1.43
C ILE A 498 -9.30 4.95 -1.72
N ALA A 499 -10.17 4.48 -0.81
CA ALA A 499 -10.93 3.26 -1.00
C ALA A 499 -11.85 3.35 -2.22
N ALA A 500 -12.57 4.47 -2.39
CA ALA A 500 -13.45 4.71 -3.53
C ALA A 500 -12.68 4.78 -4.87
N ALA A 501 -11.54 5.48 -4.89
CA ALA A 501 -10.68 5.58 -6.06
C ALA A 501 -10.10 4.22 -6.46
N LEU A 502 -9.62 3.46 -5.49
CA LEU A 502 -9.09 2.12 -5.70
C LEU A 502 -10.18 1.17 -6.23
N TRP A 503 -11.37 1.21 -5.63
CA TRP A 503 -12.51 0.41 -6.11
C TRP A 503 -12.87 0.74 -7.56
N LYS A 504 -13.02 2.03 -7.89
CA LYS A 504 -13.30 2.49 -9.26
C LYS A 504 -12.24 1.98 -10.25
N ALA A 505 -10.96 2.11 -9.91
CA ALA A 505 -9.85 1.68 -10.76
C ALA A 505 -9.80 0.15 -10.95
N LEU A 506 -9.95 -0.62 -9.88
CA LEU A 506 -9.95 -2.09 -9.93
C LEU A 506 -11.16 -2.64 -10.69
N ARG A 507 -12.34 -2.02 -10.53
CA ARG A 507 -13.55 -2.40 -11.26
C ARG A 507 -13.39 -2.17 -12.76
N SER A 508 -12.87 -1.01 -13.16
CA SER A 508 -12.55 -0.71 -14.55
C SER A 508 -11.57 -1.74 -15.14
N GLU A 509 -10.51 -2.05 -14.42
CA GLU A 509 -9.52 -3.02 -14.87
C GLU A 509 -10.07 -4.45 -14.99
N ALA A 510 -10.88 -4.88 -14.03
CA ALA A 510 -11.50 -6.20 -14.08
C ALA A 510 -12.54 -6.31 -15.24
N SER A 511 -13.23 -5.23 -15.55
CA SER A 511 -14.13 -5.17 -16.71
C SER A 511 -13.34 -5.29 -18.01
N LYS A 512 -12.21 -4.56 -18.13
CA LYS A 512 -11.28 -4.69 -19.27
C LYS A 512 -10.75 -6.13 -19.42
N ALA A 513 -10.36 -6.78 -18.34
CA ALA A 513 -9.89 -8.17 -18.37
C ALA A 513 -10.98 -9.16 -18.79
N THR A 514 -12.23 -8.95 -18.34
CA THR A 514 -13.37 -9.80 -18.72
C THR A 514 -13.74 -9.63 -20.18
N ALA A 515 -13.79 -8.40 -20.67
CA ALA A 515 -14.05 -8.10 -22.08
C ALA A 515 -13.00 -8.74 -22.98
N ARG A 516 -11.73 -8.68 -22.56
CA ARG A 516 -10.62 -9.32 -23.27
C ARG A 516 -10.74 -10.85 -23.30
N THR A 517 -11.09 -11.50 -22.21
CA THR A 517 -11.29 -12.97 -22.17
C THR A 517 -12.47 -13.38 -23.04
N ARG A 518 -13.58 -12.63 -23.01
CA ARG A 518 -14.74 -12.86 -23.90
C ARG A 518 -14.35 -12.68 -25.35
N ALA A 519 -13.56 -11.65 -25.68
CA ALA A 519 -13.06 -11.40 -27.02
C ALA A 519 -12.19 -12.55 -27.56
N ILE A 520 -11.31 -13.11 -26.74
CA ILE A 520 -10.51 -14.28 -27.10
C ILE A 520 -11.40 -15.51 -27.30
N THR A 521 -12.36 -15.74 -26.39
CA THR A 521 -13.25 -16.89 -26.44
C THR A 521 -14.19 -16.80 -27.66
N SER A 522 -14.76 -15.63 -27.97
CA SER A 522 -15.60 -15.42 -29.16
C SER A 522 -14.78 -15.54 -30.44
N GLY A 523 -13.53 -15.08 -30.47
CA GLY A 523 -12.60 -15.32 -31.58
C GLY A 523 -12.32 -16.80 -31.83
N LEU A 524 -12.12 -17.60 -30.76
CA LEU A 524 -11.96 -19.05 -30.85
C LEU A 524 -13.26 -19.74 -31.29
N ILE A 525 -14.42 -19.30 -30.81
CA ILE A 525 -15.74 -19.83 -31.21
C ILE A 525 -16.05 -19.44 -32.66
N SER A 526 -15.75 -18.22 -33.10
CA SER A 526 -15.92 -17.81 -34.49
C SER A 526 -14.97 -18.56 -35.45
N MET A 527 -13.81 -18.99 -34.96
CA MET A 527 -12.92 -19.89 -35.69
C MET A 527 -13.44 -21.32 -35.73
N SER A 528 -14.29 -21.74 -34.79
CA SER A 528 -14.89 -23.11 -34.76
C SER A 528 -16.30 -23.17 -35.33
N GLY A 529 -16.98 -22.02 -35.53
CA GLY A 529 -18.35 -21.96 -36.03
C GLY A 529 -18.45 -22.19 -37.54
N THR A 530 -19.48 -22.90 -37.96
CA THR A 530 -19.87 -23.14 -39.36
C THR A 530 -20.51 -21.90 -39.97
N ALA A 531 -19.77 -20.80 -40.13
CA ALA A 531 -20.24 -19.69 -40.98
C ALA A 531 -19.88 -20.05 -42.43
N ALA A 532 -20.91 -20.09 -43.28
CA ALA A 532 -20.78 -20.35 -44.71
C ALA A 532 -19.81 -19.33 -45.33
N GLY A 533 -18.67 -19.79 -45.84
CA GLY A 533 -17.70 -18.98 -46.58
C GLY A 533 -16.27 -18.97 -46.05
N ARG A 534 -15.98 -19.43 -44.81
CA ARG A 534 -14.60 -19.51 -44.31
C ARG A 534 -13.93 -20.85 -44.78
N VAL A 535 -12.96 -20.75 -45.69
CA VAL A 535 -12.11 -21.88 -46.05
C VAL A 535 -11.37 -22.39 -44.81
N ARG A 536 -11.82 -23.52 -44.27
CA ARG A 536 -11.05 -24.19 -43.19
C ARG A 536 -9.71 -24.64 -43.78
N LEU A 537 -8.63 -24.07 -43.28
CA LEU A 537 -7.31 -24.56 -43.53
C LEU A 537 -7.22 -26.01 -43.02
N SER A 538 -6.69 -26.93 -43.87
CA SER A 538 -6.42 -28.29 -43.42
C SER A 538 -5.42 -28.27 -42.25
N TRP A 539 -5.44 -29.27 -41.38
CA TRP A 539 -4.43 -29.37 -40.32
C TRP A 539 -3.02 -29.50 -40.91
N GLN A 540 -2.87 -30.08 -42.12
CA GLN A 540 -1.63 -30.15 -42.87
C GLN A 540 -1.11 -28.75 -43.22
N ASP A 541 -1.97 -27.87 -43.72
CA ASP A 541 -1.63 -26.48 -44.04
C ASP A 541 -1.28 -25.67 -42.77
N ARG A 542 -1.92 -25.97 -41.65
CA ARG A 542 -1.57 -25.34 -40.37
C ARG A 542 -0.20 -25.84 -39.87
N LEU A 543 0.08 -27.11 -40.01
CA LEU A 543 1.35 -27.72 -39.64
C LEU A 543 2.51 -27.21 -40.51
N SER A 544 2.32 -27.12 -41.83
CA SER A 544 3.36 -26.61 -42.74
C SER A 544 3.68 -25.15 -42.45
N ARG A 545 2.71 -24.34 -42.05
CA ARG A 545 2.92 -22.94 -41.64
C ARG A 545 3.76 -22.78 -40.37
N THR A 546 3.71 -23.77 -39.48
CA THR A 546 4.52 -23.79 -38.24
C THR A 546 6.01 -23.94 -38.55
N PHE A 547 6.34 -24.51 -39.71
CA PHE A 547 7.72 -24.78 -40.17
C PHE A 547 8.18 -23.84 -41.29
N ASP A 548 7.36 -22.91 -41.74
CA ASP A 548 7.68 -22.00 -42.85
C ASP A 548 8.51 -20.80 -42.35
N ALA A 549 9.75 -20.71 -42.79
CA ALA A 549 10.64 -19.58 -42.55
C ALA A 549 10.30 -18.45 -43.54
N VAL A 550 9.85 -17.30 -43.01
CA VAL A 550 9.43 -16.14 -43.80
C VAL A 550 10.54 -15.13 -43.88
N SER A 551 11.00 -14.81 -45.10
CA SER A 551 11.99 -13.73 -45.29
C SER A 551 11.37 -12.33 -45.10
N PRO A 552 12.16 -11.31 -44.68
CA PRO A 552 11.71 -9.94 -44.55
C PRO A 552 11.03 -9.38 -45.81
N THR A 553 11.55 -9.72 -47.00
CA THR A 553 10.99 -9.29 -48.30
C THR A 553 9.60 -9.87 -48.55
N ARG A 554 9.36 -11.15 -48.19
CA ARG A 554 8.06 -11.81 -48.34
C ARG A 554 7.04 -11.22 -47.32
N ALA A 555 7.47 -10.94 -46.10
CA ALA A 555 6.63 -10.29 -45.09
C ALA A 555 6.25 -8.89 -45.50
N LYS A 556 7.17 -8.09 -46.03
CA LYS A 556 6.91 -6.75 -46.53
C LYS A 556 5.92 -6.76 -47.68
N ARG A 557 6.06 -7.66 -48.68
CA ARG A 557 5.08 -7.80 -49.76
C ARG A 557 3.68 -8.17 -49.24
N ALA A 558 3.58 -8.99 -48.22
CA ALA A 558 2.31 -9.35 -47.63
C ALA A 558 1.68 -8.15 -46.87
N LEU A 559 2.48 -7.37 -46.17
CA LEU A 559 2.05 -6.13 -45.53
C LEU A 559 1.52 -5.14 -46.57
N ASP A 560 2.32 -4.87 -47.63
CA ASP A 560 1.99 -3.85 -48.62
C ASP A 560 0.79 -4.26 -49.53
N ASN A 561 0.70 -5.55 -49.92
CA ASN A 561 -0.28 -5.99 -50.93
C ASN A 561 -1.57 -6.62 -50.36
N ARG A 562 -1.61 -6.91 -49.05
CA ARG A 562 -2.78 -7.55 -48.42
C ARG A 562 -3.25 -6.81 -47.19
N VAL A 563 -2.32 -6.47 -46.29
CA VAL A 563 -2.70 -5.83 -45.03
C VAL A 563 -3.10 -4.37 -45.26
N VAL A 564 -2.25 -3.57 -45.89
CA VAL A 564 -2.53 -2.16 -46.13
C VAL A 564 -3.83 -1.97 -46.93
N PRO A 565 -4.06 -2.67 -48.06
CA PRO A 565 -5.33 -2.54 -48.77
C PRO A 565 -6.57 -2.95 -47.96
N ALA A 566 -6.44 -3.93 -47.05
CA ALA A 566 -7.52 -4.32 -46.15
C ALA A 566 -7.83 -3.21 -45.15
N LEU A 567 -6.80 -2.59 -44.56
CA LEU A 567 -6.95 -1.47 -43.64
C LEU A 567 -7.59 -0.26 -44.36
N GLU A 568 -7.17 0.03 -45.59
CA GLU A 568 -7.75 1.09 -46.43
C GLU A 568 -9.21 0.87 -46.71
N ALA A 569 -9.61 -0.36 -47.13
CA ALA A 569 -10.98 -0.70 -47.41
C ALA A 569 -11.88 -0.54 -46.18
N VAL A 570 -11.43 -1.02 -45.03
CA VAL A 570 -12.19 -0.89 -43.76
C VAL A 570 -12.21 0.57 -43.33
N GLY A 571 -11.08 1.28 -43.38
CA GLY A 571 -11.00 2.70 -43.03
C GLY A 571 -11.95 3.56 -43.85
N THR A 572 -11.99 3.36 -45.18
CA THR A 572 -12.92 4.06 -46.06
C THR A 572 -14.37 3.79 -45.68
N ARG A 573 -14.70 2.54 -45.38
CA ARG A 573 -16.09 2.20 -44.99
C ARG A 573 -16.47 2.81 -43.65
N LEU A 574 -15.56 2.86 -42.70
CA LEU A 574 -15.79 3.54 -41.40
C LEU A 574 -15.94 5.06 -41.56
N GLN A 575 -15.27 5.68 -42.55
CA GLN A 575 -15.47 7.10 -42.88
C GLN A 575 -16.86 7.36 -43.46
N GLU A 576 -17.39 6.46 -44.29
CA GLU A 576 -18.74 6.55 -44.79
C GLU A 576 -19.81 6.50 -43.67
N GLU A 577 -19.51 5.84 -42.55
CA GLU A 577 -20.35 5.80 -41.34
C GLU A 577 -20.11 6.99 -40.39
N GLY A 578 -19.32 7.99 -40.79
CA GLY A 578 -19.09 9.23 -40.04
C GLY A 578 -17.93 9.20 -39.04
N LEU A 579 -17.10 8.16 -39.08
CA LEU A 579 -15.92 8.04 -38.23
C LEU A 579 -14.69 8.65 -38.93
N VAL A 580 -13.69 9.09 -38.14
CA VAL A 580 -12.42 9.54 -38.70
C VAL A 580 -11.42 8.37 -38.63
N SER A 581 -10.90 7.95 -39.78
CA SER A 581 -9.91 6.90 -39.86
C SER A 581 -8.62 7.39 -40.51
N GLU A 582 -7.50 6.96 -39.97
CA GLU A 582 -6.14 7.24 -40.46
C GLU A 582 -5.33 5.96 -40.54
N ILE A 583 -4.54 5.81 -41.61
CA ILE A 583 -3.64 4.68 -41.76
C ILE A 583 -2.21 5.18 -41.60
N LEU A 584 -1.51 4.61 -40.64
CA LEU A 584 -0.12 4.92 -40.34
C LEU A 584 0.77 3.74 -40.77
N ILE A 585 1.74 4.04 -41.64
CA ILE A 585 2.76 3.07 -42.07
C ILE A 585 4.11 3.58 -41.60
N GLU A 586 4.79 2.80 -40.77
CA GLU A 586 6.05 3.18 -40.15
C GLU A 586 7.13 2.13 -40.46
N GLY A 587 8.36 2.59 -40.69
CA GLY A 587 9.53 1.75 -40.93
C GLY A 587 10.15 1.22 -39.64
N SER A 588 11.36 0.61 -39.81
CA SER A 588 12.11 -0.01 -38.70
C SER A 588 12.71 0.95 -37.68
N GLU A 589 12.64 2.26 -37.93
CA GLU A 589 13.17 3.29 -37.03
C GLU A 589 12.21 3.66 -35.88
N ALA A 590 10.94 3.26 -35.98
CA ALA A 590 9.97 3.52 -34.93
C ALA A 590 10.19 2.58 -33.74
N HIS A 591 10.40 3.16 -32.55
CA HIS A 591 10.51 2.41 -31.29
C HIS A 591 9.13 2.14 -30.70
N ASP A 592 8.91 0.91 -30.24
CA ASP A 592 7.71 0.55 -29.47
C ASP A 592 8.07 0.43 -27.99
N PRO A 593 7.62 1.35 -27.12
CA PRO A 593 7.93 1.32 -25.70
C PRO A 593 7.41 0.07 -24.95
N ASP A 594 6.46 -0.66 -25.55
CA ASP A 594 5.83 -1.83 -24.92
C ASP A 594 6.42 -3.17 -25.39
N ASP A 595 7.36 -3.17 -26.32
CA ASP A 595 7.91 -4.40 -26.90
C ASP A 595 9.39 -4.27 -27.27
N ASP A 596 10.27 -4.97 -26.55
CA ASP A 596 11.73 -5.01 -26.78
C ASP A 596 12.14 -5.81 -28.02
N ARG A 597 11.19 -6.45 -28.70
CA ARG A 597 11.49 -7.25 -29.89
C ARG A 597 11.75 -6.33 -31.10
N ARG A 598 12.82 -6.63 -31.82
CA ARG A 598 13.14 -5.89 -33.05
C ARG A 598 12.02 -6.08 -34.08
N PHE A 599 11.47 -5.00 -34.60
CA PHE A 599 10.53 -5.02 -35.71
C PHE A 599 11.09 -4.28 -36.93
N LEU A 600 10.62 -4.69 -38.11
CA LEU A 600 11.10 -4.17 -39.41
C LEU A 600 10.10 -3.22 -40.08
N GLY A 601 8.98 -2.97 -39.45
CA GLY A 601 7.94 -2.05 -39.91
C GLY A 601 6.57 -2.43 -39.37
N ARG A 602 5.63 -1.48 -39.40
CA ARG A 602 4.23 -1.68 -38.97
C ARG A 602 3.24 -0.93 -39.86
N ALA A 603 2.05 -1.46 -39.98
CA ALA A 603 0.88 -0.76 -40.51
C ALA A 603 -0.22 -0.72 -39.44
N SER A 604 -0.86 0.40 -39.24
CA SER A 604 -1.92 0.56 -38.27
C SER A 604 -3.08 1.36 -38.83
N LEU A 605 -4.30 0.92 -38.49
CA LEU A 605 -5.53 1.68 -38.67
C LEU A 605 -5.89 2.30 -37.32
N VAL A 606 -6.00 3.62 -37.30
CA VAL A 606 -6.46 4.41 -36.15
C VAL A 606 -7.82 4.97 -36.48
N VAL A 607 -8.81 4.73 -35.61
CA VAL A 607 -10.18 5.25 -35.78
C VAL A 607 -10.56 6.07 -34.56
N SER A 608 -11.04 7.28 -34.80
CA SER A 608 -11.53 8.19 -33.76
C SER A 608 -12.91 8.74 -34.17
N ALA A 609 -13.66 9.19 -33.18
CA ALA A 609 -14.96 9.83 -33.38
C ALA A 609 -15.17 10.94 -32.35
N THR A 610 -16.06 11.89 -32.69
CA THR A 610 -16.53 12.81 -31.66
C THR A 610 -17.41 12.06 -30.63
N PRO A 611 -17.52 12.57 -29.39
CA PRO A 611 -18.35 11.93 -28.37
C PRO A 611 -19.79 11.66 -28.84
N GLU A 612 -20.38 12.57 -29.61
CA GLU A 612 -21.74 12.46 -30.10
C GLU A 612 -21.90 11.32 -31.13
N VAL A 613 -20.93 11.15 -32.03
CA VAL A 613 -20.93 10.05 -33.02
C VAL A 613 -20.70 8.73 -32.33
N MET A 614 -19.85 8.72 -31.31
CA MET A 614 -19.58 7.51 -30.54
C MET A 614 -20.79 7.05 -29.72
N GLU A 615 -21.50 7.98 -29.09
CA GLU A 615 -22.77 7.71 -28.38
C GLU A 615 -23.80 7.08 -29.30
N GLN A 616 -23.99 7.65 -30.50
CA GLN A 616 -24.91 7.11 -31.51
C GLN A 616 -24.49 5.70 -31.98
N LEU A 617 -23.21 5.49 -32.20
CA LEU A 617 -22.66 4.19 -32.62
C LEU A 617 -22.88 3.11 -31.55
N ILE A 618 -22.61 3.42 -30.30
CA ILE A 618 -22.82 2.51 -29.19
C ILE A 618 -24.30 2.20 -28.99
N ALA A 619 -25.15 3.21 -29.02
CA ALA A 619 -26.62 3.05 -28.91
C ALA A 619 -27.18 2.16 -30.02
N ARG A 620 -26.68 2.33 -31.25
CA ARG A 620 -27.13 1.55 -32.42
C ARG A 620 -26.66 0.10 -32.39
N LEU A 621 -25.43 -0.15 -31.96
CA LEU A 621 -24.85 -1.51 -31.96
C LEU A 621 -25.26 -2.35 -30.75
N LEU A 622 -25.51 -1.73 -29.60
CA LEU A 622 -25.83 -2.43 -28.35
C LEU A 622 -27.31 -2.39 -27.99
N ASP A 623 -28.14 -1.67 -28.76
CA ASP A 623 -29.58 -1.48 -28.50
C ASP A 623 -29.87 -0.96 -27.06
N VAL A 624 -28.99 -0.08 -26.55
CA VAL A 624 -29.10 0.52 -25.23
C VAL A 624 -29.12 2.03 -25.33
N PRO A 625 -30.13 2.73 -24.79
CA PRO A 625 -30.13 4.19 -24.76
C PRO A 625 -29.06 4.68 -23.79
N ILE A 626 -28.04 5.36 -24.33
CA ILE A 626 -27.01 6.02 -23.55
C ILE A 626 -27.32 7.52 -23.59
N SER A 627 -27.57 8.13 -22.44
CA SER A 627 -27.80 9.56 -22.31
C SER A 627 -26.91 10.16 -21.26
N GLY A 628 -25.99 11.04 -21.68
CA GLY A 628 -25.19 11.89 -20.77
C GLY A 628 -23.91 11.30 -20.17
N ALA A 629 -23.43 10.16 -20.66
CA ALA A 629 -22.17 9.60 -20.21
C ALA A 629 -20.96 10.31 -20.86
N THR A 630 -19.98 10.71 -20.08
CA THR A 630 -18.69 11.19 -20.61
C THR A 630 -17.93 9.97 -21.14
N ILE A 631 -17.99 9.76 -22.46
CA ILE A 631 -17.19 8.70 -23.11
C ILE A 631 -15.76 9.20 -23.23
N ASP A 632 -14.86 8.62 -22.46
CA ASP A 632 -13.43 8.84 -22.59
C ASP A 632 -12.95 8.10 -23.86
N ALA A 633 -12.96 8.80 -24.97
CA ALA A 633 -12.77 8.24 -26.30
C ALA A 633 -11.28 7.99 -26.59
N GLU A 634 -10.70 6.93 -26.00
CA GLU A 634 -9.47 6.38 -26.55
C GLU A 634 -9.73 5.94 -28.01
N SER A 635 -8.92 6.39 -28.97
CA SER A 635 -9.02 5.99 -30.37
C SER A 635 -8.83 4.47 -30.53
N PHE A 636 -9.66 3.83 -31.34
CA PHE A 636 -9.42 2.44 -31.75
C PHE A 636 -8.13 2.35 -32.55
N ARG A 637 -7.32 1.33 -32.27
CA ARG A 637 -6.08 1.08 -33.01
C ARG A 637 -5.90 -0.40 -33.31
N TYR A 638 -5.85 -0.73 -34.61
CA TYR A 638 -5.47 -2.05 -35.09
C TYR A 638 -4.07 -2.00 -35.66
N VAL A 639 -3.14 -2.82 -35.15
CA VAL A 639 -1.70 -2.74 -35.51
C VAL A 639 -1.19 -4.08 -36.00
N VAL A 640 -0.59 -4.09 -37.18
CA VAL A 640 0.14 -5.22 -37.74
C VAL A 640 1.62 -4.89 -37.79
N ARG A 641 2.46 -5.75 -37.22
CA ARG A 641 3.92 -5.57 -37.11
C ARG A 641 4.67 -6.67 -37.82
N MET A 642 5.79 -6.32 -38.45
CA MET A 642 6.77 -7.29 -38.92
C MET A 642 7.80 -7.51 -37.80
N ILE A 643 7.69 -8.63 -37.09
CA ILE A 643 8.53 -8.93 -35.92
C ILE A 643 9.61 -9.94 -36.30
N VAL A 644 10.86 -9.64 -35.92
CA VAL A 644 11.99 -10.57 -36.04
C VAL A 644 11.85 -11.65 -34.97
N MET A 645 11.89 -12.90 -35.43
CA MET A 645 11.84 -14.06 -34.53
C MET A 645 13.24 -14.34 -33.98
N PRO A 646 13.41 -14.45 -32.63
CA PRO A 646 14.71 -14.65 -32.00
C PRO A 646 15.27 -16.08 -32.20
N VAL A 647 14.42 -17.00 -32.62
CA VAL A 647 14.78 -18.42 -32.87
C VAL A 647 14.15 -18.85 -34.20
N PRO A 648 14.89 -19.50 -35.12
CA PRO A 648 14.30 -20.04 -36.33
C PRO A 648 13.18 -21.02 -35.98
N THR A 649 12.14 -21.06 -36.80
CA THR A 649 11.06 -22.02 -36.69
C THR A 649 11.66 -23.42 -36.70
N PHE A 650 11.21 -24.31 -35.84
CA PHE A 650 11.74 -25.65 -35.65
C PHE A 650 11.96 -26.36 -37.02
N GLY A 651 13.18 -26.81 -37.33
CA GLY A 651 13.51 -27.52 -38.56
C GLY A 651 13.94 -26.66 -39.76
N ALA A 652 13.98 -25.34 -39.66
CA ALA A 652 14.49 -24.50 -40.73
C ALA A 652 16.01 -24.52 -40.77
N THR A 653 16.60 -24.96 -41.88
CA THR A 653 18.01 -24.72 -42.21
C THR A 653 18.13 -23.30 -42.75
N LEU A 654 18.78 -22.44 -42.01
CA LEU A 654 19.10 -21.07 -42.44
C LEU A 654 20.16 -21.16 -43.55
N SER A 655 19.88 -20.57 -44.71
CA SER A 655 20.91 -20.34 -45.76
C SER A 655 21.65 -19.03 -45.44
N ASP A 656 22.95 -19.03 -45.63
CA ASP A 656 23.91 -18.04 -45.15
C ASP A 656 23.71 -16.55 -45.59
N GLU A 657 22.66 -16.20 -46.33
CA GLU A 657 22.48 -14.85 -46.84
C GLU A 657 21.26 -14.05 -46.30
N ASP A 658 20.30 -14.70 -45.57
CA ASP A 658 19.14 -14.03 -45.00
C ASP A 658 18.76 -14.61 -43.64
N ASP A 659 19.59 -14.39 -42.65
CA ASP A 659 19.50 -15.01 -41.29
C ASP A 659 18.33 -14.56 -40.43
N THR A 660 17.37 -13.80 -40.96
CA THR A 660 16.29 -13.21 -40.16
C THR A 660 14.94 -13.78 -40.57
N THR A 661 14.35 -14.60 -39.71
CA THR A 661 12.96 -15.06 -39.87
C THR A 661 12.01 -13.98 -39.28
N VAL A 662 10.96 -13.65 -40.05
CA VAL A 662 10.00 -12.60 -39.70
C VAL A 662 8.58 -13.15 -39.74
N ARG A 663 7.70 -12.67 -38.86
CA ARG A 663 6.27 -12.90 -38.94
C ARG A 663 5.47 -11.58 -38.96
N LEU A 664 4.27 -11.62 -39.52
CA LEU A 664 3.30 -10.52 -39.42
C LEU A 664 2.39 -10.77 -38.21
N GLU A 665 2.60 -10.03 -37.16
CA GLU A 665 1.86 -10.17 -35.91
C GLU A 665 0.84 -9.06 -35.70
N VAL A 666 -0.42 -9.44 -35.46
CA VAL A 666 -1.45 -8.55 -34.94
C VAL A 666 -1.36 -8.53 -33.44
N ARG A 667 -1.34 -7.35 -32.85
CA ARG A 667 -1.44 -7.16 -31.41
C ARG A 667 -2.77 -6.54 -31.06
N PRO A 668 -3.65 -7.28 -30.33
CA PRO A 668 -4.97 -6.77 -29.99
C PRO A 668 -4.88 -5.48 -29.15
N HIS A 669 -5.73 -4.51 -29.43
CA HIS A 669 -5.89 -3.31 -28.61
C HIS A 669 -6.31 -3.71 -27.18
N GLY A 670 -5.62 -3.22 -26.17
CA GLY A 670 -5.88 -3.63 -24.78
C GLY A 670 -5.04 -4.82 -24.29
N GLY A 671 -4.07 -5.29 -25.07
CA GLY A 671 -3.11 -6.33 -24.74
C GLY A 671 -3.63 -7.76 -24.97
N GLY A 672 -2.77 -8.70 -25.27
CA GLY A 672 -3.04 -10.11 -25.57
C GLY A 672 -1.81 -10.73 -26.18
N GLN A 673 -1.89 -12.05 -26.36
CA GLN A 673 -0.88 -12.74 -27.13
C GLN A 673 -1.10 -12.37 -28.60
N GLY A 674 -0.08 -11.82 -29.25
CA GLY A 674 -0.10 -11.56 -30.69
C GLY A 674 -0.23 -12.85 -31.50
N TYR A 675 -0.89 -12.79 -32.64
CA TYR A 675 -1.06 -13.92 -33.56
C TYR A 675 -0.59 -13.57 -34.96
N ASP A 676 -0.14 -14.58 -35.70
CA ASP A 676 0.42 -14.44 -37.03
C ASP A 676 -0.66 -14.43 -38.12
N ILE A 677 -0.60 -13.41 -39.00
CA ILE A 677 -1.50 -13.25 -40.14
C ILE A 677 -0.79 -13.35 -41.49
N MET A 678 0.44 -13.86 -41.51
CA MET A 678 1.32 -13.89 -42.69
C MET A 678 0.66 -14.46 -43.94
N ASN A 679 -0.17 -15.47 -43.78
CA ASN A 679 -0.81 -16.16 -44.90
C ASN A 679 -2.31 -15.83 -45.07
N TRP A 680 -2.80 -14.78 -44.46
CA TRP A 680 -4.18 -14.33 -44.60
C TRP A 680 -4.41 -13.59 -45.90
N THR A 681 -5.63 -13.65 -46.44
CA THR A 681 -6.08 -12.82 -47.52
C THR A 681 -6.45 -11.42 -47.02
N ALA A 682 -6.55 -10.43 -47.91
CA ALA A 682 -7.00 -9.09 -47.53
C ALA A 682 -8.40 -9.10 -46.89
N ASP A 683 -9.30 -9.95 -47.40
CA ASP A 683 -10.64 -10.11 -46.86
C ASP A 683 -10.65 -10.68 -45.45
N GLN A 684 -9.76 -11.66 -45.16
CA GLN A 684 -9.58 -12.20 -43.79
C GLN A 684 -9.02 -11.15 -42.80
N VAL A 685 -8.11 -10.30 -43.27
CA VAL A 685 -7.58 -9.19 -42.46
C VAL A 685 -8.71 -8.17 -42.21
N ALA A 686 -9.52 -7.81 -43.24
CA ALA A 686 -10.63 -6.89 -43.08
C ALA A 686 -11.68 -7.36 -42.07
N HIS A 687 -12.03 -8.66 -42.10
CA HIS A 687 -12.94 -9.26 -41.12
C HIS A 687 -12.35 -9.21 -39.68
N ASP A 688 -11.07 -9.46 -39.53
CA ASP A 688 -10.41 -9.41 -38.25
C ASP A 688 -10.37 -7.98 -37.68
N VAL A 689 -10.13 -6.99 -38.54
CA VAL A 689 -10.21 -5.56 -38.15
C VAL A 689 -11.62 -5.24 -37.64
N LEU A 690 -12.67 -5.69 -38.34
CA LEU A 690 -14.06 -5.47 -37.91
C LEU A 690 -14.37 -6.20 -36.60
N ASP A 691 -13.95 -7.46 -36.45
CA ASP A 691 -14.10 -8.20 -35.21
C ASP A 691 -13.44 -7.45 -34.01
N HIS A 692 -12.31 -6.81 -34.22
CA HIS A 692 -11.63 -6.00 -33.20
C HIS A 692 -12.33 -4.67 -32.96
N PHE A 693 -12.87 -4.04 -34.01
CA PHE A 693 -13.59 -2.79 -33.90
C PHE A 693 -14.92 -2.97 -33.15
N GLU A 694 -15.72 -3.99 -33.50
CA GLU A 694 -16.96 -4.33 -32.78
C GLU A 694 -16.75 -4.54 -31.31
N ARG A 695 -15.68 -5.28 -30.95
CA ARG A 695 -15.31 -5.51 -29.55
C ARG A 695 -14.87 -4.25 -28.81
N TRP A 696 -14.22 -3.34 -29.53
CA TRP A 696 -13.88 -2.04 -28.95
C TRP A 696 -15.13 -1.20 -28.66
N VAL A 697 -16.12 -1.21 -29.55
CA VAL A 697 -17.40 -0.54 -29.33
C VAL A 697 -18.19 -1.17 -28.17
N GLU A 698 -18.23 -2.52 -28.10
CA GLU A 698 -18.81 -3.22 -26.93
C GLU A 698 -18.12 -2.83 -25.61
N TYR A 699 -16.80 -2.69 -25.65
CA TYR A 699 -16.03 -2.25 -24.49
C TYR A 699 -16.40 -0.83 -24.07
N LEU A 700 -16.50 0.11 -25.00
CA LEU A 700 -16.92 1.49 -24.71
C LEU A 700 -18.34 1.52 -24.15
N GLY A 701 -19.26 0.76 -24.70
CA GLY A 701 -20.63 0.64 -24.19
C GLY A 701 -20.68 0.07 -22.77
N ALA A 702 -19.87 -0.94 -22.46
CA ALA A 702 -19.80 -1.51 -21.12
C ALA A 702 -19.15 -0.57 -20.07
N THR A 703 -18.33 0.38 -20.52
CA THR A 703 -17.69 1.38 -19.62
C THR A 703 -18.55 2.63 -19.43
N SER A 704 -19.39 2.99 -20.40
CA SER A 704 -20.30 4.14 -20.34
C SER A 704 -21.57 3.89 -19.51
N THR A 705 -21.99 2.63 -19.31
CA THR A 705 -23.18 2.27 -18.50
C THR A 705 -22.91 2.17 -17.00
N VAL A 706 -21.75 2.59 -16.52
CA VAL A 706 -21.29 2.39 -15.13
C VAL A 706 -21.21 3.74 -14.36
N GLU A 707 -21.90 4.80 -14.77
CA GLU A 707 -22.11 5.97 -13.90
C GLU A 707 -23.42 5.91 -13.13
#